data_06bdde7adfe26c81284d697dd7827960
#
_entry.id   06bdde7adfe26c81284d697dd7827960
#
_cell.length_a   1.000
_cell.length_b   1.000
_cell.length_c   1.000
_cell.angle_alpha   90.00
_cell.angle_beta   90.00
_cell.angle_gamma   90.00
#
_symmetry.space_group_name_H-M   'P 1'
#
loop_
_entity.id
_entity.type
_entity.pdbx_description
1 polymer ?
#
loop_
_entity_poly.entity_id
_entity_poly.type
_entity_poly.pdbx_seq_one_letter_code
_entity_poly.pdbx_strand_id
1 'polypeptide(L)'
;MNIQSKEFISGLSQLEMVNTDGNSFGLIHVSDLEDPSVNYYQRLSLEKAKKVGADAVYFRNFPDLNRPSKPQLYIFDFTSHEEDIVEIHKNVWSSTEVRLYLVITKTEIKFFNSSKPVEQKKSGDLHISPFETLSIAGDAIKKYKEYSAKKFDNGSFWEETKYDFGYGETAYEKLISQLKITRNQFLDVIKLDKEIASKLLVLGILVKYLEERVDIDENGNETRVFTTDFFNQEKFGFSTDFTATIRKGNEFTINLFDYLSNHFNGKIFYLSDDFKEQLKDKDLTPLANFLSGELDKNQFVFWRLYSFNYLPIELISSIYEMFLEADNSTGVAYTPSYLVSFMIDECMPINQPKEDFRILDPACGSGIFLVSAYKRIIDWWRVTNYKKTGKWIVPGKENLEELKKLLKESIYGVDIANEAVDLAIFSLSLTLCDILSPKVIWENLRFDNLSDNVVNSDFFDWYLVNKSSKFDLVIGNPPFIEYGTKNYKIINFISDLNLKVPIPKFQSSLLFTVVSMSLVEKESGILSFVLPSGPLLYNNSQKPINFRKWLFSEYNIPQIIDFTYLSNILFKNKGNEKNVAVSAFFLENKVPDTNPIYHITVKKLKTAKERQYFEIDHYDFHKVSKVDALDNPFVWKSNLLGGGRLVHLINKLKNFPSLGEYLDEKEKKSGWLVGVGFFIGNKKNKDIDKIIFQKPTIPTEKFTENGINSDDIVDSFEEEYIEAIRKETIFKPPLLLIKRSIGNKTIPIYFSDTYLTYRNEVIGIHSSKEDKQLLLNLKERIHNNQLYRFYLITTSARAGVTKSTFPVYKQDIMNLPFPVDENEIELTKFEEILIKDTLDYGLEFLGKDNNIKVLKNATENELNGFGKTFIEVLNSLFETEPKKYFQKSIYQTESFICYVFEYGVESNIITNTLKTELEIETHIAELVYNKIGTSYRINRVVKIYDGDLIYLIKPKKLRYWLQSIALRDADETIVDLYKAGY
;
A
#
# COMPACT_ATOMS: atom_id res chain seq x y z
N MET A 1 26.04 10.46 32.53
CA MET A 1 25.44 9.12 32.59
C MET A 1 24.35 9.18 33.66
N ASN A 2 23.09 9.25 33.28
CA ASN A 2 22.00 9.02 34.24
C ASN A 2 22.08 7.56 34.66
N ILE A 3 22.28 7.32 35.97
CA ILE A 3 22.30 5.96 36.55
C ILE A 3 20.87 5.45 36.46
N GLN A 4 20.62 4.61 35.49
CA GLN A 4 19.31 3.95 35.30
C GLN A 4 19.06 3.07 36.55
N SER A 5 17.81 3.00 36.98
CA SER A 5 17.45 2.16 38.13
C SER A 5 17.69 0.68 37.80
N LYS A 6 18.02 -0.11 38.87
CA LYS A 6 18.19 -1.56 38.71
C LYS A 6 16.89 -2.22 38.23
N GLU A 7 15.77 -1.69 38.64
CA GLU A 7 14.43 -2.18 38.32
C GLU A 7 14.13 -1.96 36.82
N PHE A 8 14.50 -0.80 36.25
CA PHE A 8 14.35 -0.53 34.85
C PHE A 8 15.16 -1.49 33.98
N ILE A 9 16.46 -1.66 34.31
CA ILE A 9 17.33 -2.62 33.63
C ILE A 9 16.81 -4.05 33.74
N SER A 10 16.30 -4.43 34.95
CA SER A 10 15.72 -5.75 35.15
C SER A 10 14.51 -6.01 34.29
N GLY A 11 13.60 -5.04 34.22
CA GLY A 11 12.42 -5.14 33.33
C GLY A 11 12.80 -5.31 31.84
N LEU A 12 13.76 -4.52 31.37
CA LEU A 12 14.27 -4.64 29.99
C LEU A 12 14.96 -5.98 29.72
N SER A 13 15.72 -6.50 30.72
CA SER A 13 16.40 -7.80 30.62
C SER A 13 15.41 -8.96 30.54
N GLN A 14 14.31 -8.91 31.27
CA GLN A 14 13.26 -9.93 31.20
C GLN A 14 12.56 -9.97 29.82
N LEU A 15 12.49 -8.83 29.13
CA LEU A 15 11.97 -8.73 27.76
C LEU A 15 13.06 -9.00 26.71
N GLU A 16 14.26 -9.42 27.10
CA GLU A 16 15.41 -9.62 26.20
C GLU A 16 15.77 -8.38 25.37
N MET A 17 15.46 -7.16 25.87
CA MET A 17 15.70 -5.88 25.17
C MET A 17 17.03 -5.23 25.53
N VAL A 18 17.77 -5.73 26.50
CA VAL A 18 19.10 -5.23 26.86
C VAL A 18 20.11 -5.65 25.80
N ASN A 19 20.99 -4.71 25.39
CA ASN A 19 22.01 -4.95 24.36
C ASN A 19 23.17 -5.78 24.89
N THR A 20 22.98 -7.07 25.07
CA THR A 20 23.98 -8.06 25.54
C THR A 20 23.94 -9.31 24.65
N ASP A 21 24.97 -10.15 24.75
CA ASP A 21 25.03 -11.41 24.01
C ASP A 21 23.75 -12.25 24.23
N GLY A 22 23.13 -12.66 23.14
CA GLY A 22 21.89 -13.43 23.13
C GLY A 22 20.59 -12.62 23.20
N ASN A 23 20.68 -11.30 23.44
CA ASN A 23 19.55 -10.37 23.39
C ASN A 23 19.58 -9.52 22.12
N SER A 24 18.48 -8.80 21.87
CA SER A 24 18.42 -7.88 20.74
C SER A 24 19.26 -6.63 20.96
N PHE A 25 19.78 -6.06 19.86
CA PHE A 25 20.54 -4.80 19.84
C PHE A 25 19.67 -3.60 19.44
N GLY A 26 18.35 -3.70 19.54
CA GLY A 26 17.40 -2.68 19.08
C GLY A 26 17.12 -1.56 20.07
N LEU A 27 17.53 -1.68 21.33
CA LEU A 27 17.28 -0.68 22.37
C LEU A 27 18.24 0.51 22.24
N ILE A 28 17.67 1.73 22.16
CA ILE A 28 18.46 2.97 22.16
C ILE A 28 17.78 3.96 23.14
N HIS A 29 18.59 4.52 24.07
CA HIS A 29 18.10 5.54 24.98
C HIS A 29 18.04 6.90 24.32
N VAL A 30 17.07 7.72 24.69
CA VAL A 30 16.93 9.08 24.18
C VAL A 30 18.15 9.95 24.52
N SER A 31 18.82 9.67 25.66
CA SER A 31 20.09 10.29 26.02
C SER A 31 21.22 10.04 25.03
N ASP A 32 21.14 8.97 24.24
CA ASP A 32 22.19 8.55 23.31
C ASP A 32 22.03 9.16 21.92
N LEU A 33 21.18 10.17 21.79
CA LEU A 33 20.91 10.88 20.52
C LEU A 33 22.18 11.32 19.79
N GLU A 34 23.21 11.74 20.51
CA GLU A 34 24.49 12.22 19.96
C GLU A 34 25.54 11.11 19.78
N ASP A 35 25.25 9.86 20.18
CA ASP A 35 26.19 8.76 20.06
C ASP A 35 26.47 8.45 18.58
N PRO A 36 27.75 8.33 18.16
CA PRO A 36 28.12 8.06 16.76
C PRO A 36 27.57 6.72 16.21
N SER A 37 27.28 5.75 17.07
CA SER A 37 26.72 4.45 16.67
C SER A 37 25.24 4.53 16.26
N VAL A 38 24.53 5.60 16.63
CA VAL A 38 23.12 5.82 16.33
C VAL A 38 23.01 6.31 14.88
N ASN A 39 22.28 5.57 14.04
CA ASN A 39 22.10 5.95 12.65
C ASN A 39 21.11 7.13 12.47
N TYR A 40 21.09 7.75 11.30
CA TYR A 40 20.30 8.95 11.05
C TYR A 40 18.78 8.74 11.20
N TYR A 41 18.25 7.58 10.80
CA TYR A 41 16.83 7.26 11.01
C TYR A 41 16.47 7.11 12.49
N GLN A 42 17.37 6.51 13.25
CA GLN A 42 17.21 6.36 14.70
C GLN A 42 17.22 7.72 15.38
N ARG A 43 18.13 8.62 14.99
CA ARG A 43 18.19 10.00 15.54
C ARG A 43 16.87 10.74 15.36
N LEU A 44 16.30 10.73 14.16
CA LEU A 44 14.99 11.36 13.90
C LEU A 44 13.88 10.77 14.76
N SER A 45 13.88 9.45 14.94
CA SER A 45 12.88 8.77 15.81
C SER A 45 13.10 9.09 17.29
N LEU A 46 14.35 9.19 17.75
CA LEU A 46 14.68 9.57 19.12
C LEU A 46 14.26 11.01 19.45
N GLU A 47 14.41 11.95 18.51
CA GLU A 47 13.90 13.31 18.69
C GLU A 47 12.38 13.34 18.91
N LYS A 48 11.63 12.55 18.13
CA LYS A 48 10.19 12.42 18.31
C LYS A 48 9.82 11.75 19.62
N ALA A 49 10.57 10.72 20.03
CA ALA A 49 10.43 10.04 21.32
C ALA A 49 10.71 11.00 22.49
N LYS A 50 11.78 11.80 22.38
CA LYS A 50 12.11 12.84 23.36
C LYS A 50 10.97 13.85 23.51
N LYS A 51 10.38 14.28 22.41
CA LYS A 51 9.28 15.25 22.39
C LYS A 51 8.04 14.76 23.15
N VAL A 52 7.75 13.43 23.14
CA VAL A 52 6.64 12.82 23.90
C VAL A 52 7.03 12.38 25.32
N GLY A 53 8.29 12.61 25.75
CA GLY A 53 8.78 12.28 27.08
C GLY A 53 9.26 10.83 27.25
N ALA A 54 9.47 10.06 26.18
CA ALA A 54 9.99 8.71 26.31
C ALA A 54 11.48 8.68 26.71
N ASP A 55 11.89 7.67 27.51
CA ASP A 55 13.28 7.48 27.94
C ASP A 55 14.10 6.65 26.96
N ALA A 56 13.46 5.70 26.26
CA ALA A 56 14.11 4.86 25.28
C ALA A 56 13.15 4.46 24.15
N VAL A 57 13.73 3.99 23.05
CA VAL A 57 13.02 3.45 21.90
C VAL A 57 13.57 2.07 21.59
N TYR A 58 12.69 1.11 21.35
CA TYR A 58 13.07 -0.17 20.80
C TYR A 58 12.85 -0.18 19.30
N PHE A 59 13.92 -0.38 18.54
CA PHE A 59 13.91 -0.46 17.09
C PHE A 59 13.97 -1.91 16.63
N ARG A 60 13.27 -2.22 15.55
CA ARG A 60 13.65 -3.35 14.74
C ARG A 60 14.96 -2.99 14.06
N ASN A 61 16.05 -3.55 14.54
CA ASN A 61 17.36 -3.21 14.06
C ASN A 61 17.72 -4.04 12.83
N PHE A 62 18.24 -3.38 11.82
CA PHE A 62 18.80 -4.02 10.64
C PHE A 62 20.33 -3.94 10.74
N PRO A 63 21.06 -5.07 10.56
CA PRO A 63 22.53 -5.07 10.58
C PRO A 63 23.15 -4.14 9.54
N ASP A 64 22.44 -3.87 8.46
CA ASP A 64 22.83 -2.96 7.40
C ASP A 64 22.43 -1.52 7.79
N LEU A 65 23.44 -0.69 8.09
CA LEU A 65 23.27 0.72 8.45
C LEU A 65 22.58 1.58 7.37
N ASN A 66 22.45 1.06 6.14
CA ASN A 66 21.83 1.76 5.03
C ASN A 66 20.29 1.66 5.01
N ARG A 67 19.69 0.98 5.98
CA ARG A 67 18.24 0.78 6.04
C ARG A 67 17.58 1.57 7.15
N PRO A 68 16.35 2.10 6.92
CA PRO A 68 15.60 2.76 7.98
C PRO A 68 15.31 1.79 9.11
N SER A 69 15.83 2.08 10.30
CA SER A 69 15.39 1.43 11.53
C SER A 69 13.95 1.88 11.84
N LYS A 70 13.07 0.93 12.13
CA LYS A 70 11.67 1.27 12.46
C LYS A 70 11.44 1.15 13.97
N PRO A 71 10.95 2.24 14.63
CA PRO A 71 10.57 2.18 16.03
C PRO A 71 9.42 1.17 16.20
N GLN A 72 9.57 0.24 17.14
CA GLN A 72 8.53 -0.74 17.45
C GLN A 72 7.70 -0.29 18.65
N LEU A 73 8.35 0.27 19.64
CA LEU A 73 7.69 0.78 20.85
C LEU A 73 8.52 1.87 21.52
N TYR A 74 7.83 2.73 22.27
CA TYR A 74 8.44 3.67 23.21
C TYR A 74 8.45 3.08 24.62
N ILE A 75 9.45 3.46 25.41
CA ILE A 75 9.68 2.96 26.76
C ILE A 75 9.81 4.14 27.71
N PHE A 76 9.03 4.08 28.82
CA PHE A 76 8.99 5.09 29.85
C PHE A 76 9.46 4.50 31.19
N ASP A 77 10.35 5.19 31.90
CA ASP A 77 10.90 4.79 33.22
C ASP A 77 10.14 5.46 34.37
N PHE A 78 9.21 4.74 34.98
CA PHE A 78 8.47 5.15 36.17
C PHE A 78 8.98 4.51 37.45
N THR A 79 10.24 4.07 37.47
CA THR A 79 10.82 3.43 38.68
C THR A 79 11.14 4.43 39.76
N SER A 80 11.43 5.69 39.44
CA SER A 80 11.80 6.74 40.37
C SER A 80 10.71 7.79 40.58
N HIS A 81 9.90 8.06 39.58
CA HIS A 81 8.80 9.03 39.61
C HIS A 81 7.66 8.53 38.72
N GLU A 82 6.46 9.04 38.95
CA GLU A 82 5.30 8.77 38.10
C GLU A 82 4.89 10.05 37.40
N GLU A 83 4.58 9.97 36.12
CA GLU A 83 4.03 11.06 35.33
C GLU A 83 2.55 10.77 35.01
N ASP A 84 1.85 11.75 34.47
CA ASP A 84 0.46 11.58 34.03
C ASP A 84 0.39 10.67 32.82
N ILE A 85 0.04 9.41 33.05
CA ILE A 85 -0.07 8.38 31.99
C ILE A 85 -1.16 8.73 30.96
N VAL A 86 -2.18 9.51 31.34
CA VAL A 86 -3.24 9.94 30.44
C VAL A 86 -2.66 10.96 29.45
N GLU A 87 -1.86 11.90 29.93
CA GLU A 87 -1.22 12.91 29.07
C GLU A 87 -0.18 12.27 28.15
N ILE A 88 0.66 11.37 28.67
CA ILE A 88 1.60 10.59 27.85
C ILE A 88 0.85 9.84 26.75
N HIS A 89 -0.25 9.16 27.10
CA HIS A 89 -1.02 8.41 26.10
C HIS A 89 -1.58 9.30 25.00
N LYS A 90 -2.13 10.48 25.36
CA LYS A 90 -2.59 11.48 24.39
C LYS A 90 -1.48 11.87 23.41
N ASN A 91 -0.29 12.15 23.95
CA ASN A 91 0.87 12.57 23.17
C ASN A 91 1.36 11.48 22.22
N VAL A 92 1.50 10.25 22.71
CA VAL A 92 1.91 9.10 21.90
C VAL A 92 0.85 8.76 20.85
N TRP A 93 -0.43 8.75 21.21
CA TRP A 93 -1.54 8.51 20.28
C TRP A 93 -1.61 9.57 19.18
N SER A 94 -1.44 10.86 19.55
CA SER A 94 -1.47 11.98 18.60
C SER A 94 -0.28 11.95 17.64
N SER A 95 0.90 11.52 18.09
CA SER A 95 2.11 11.45 17.26
C SER A 95 2.05 10.40 16.17
N THR A 96 1.24 9.36 16.34
CA THR A 96 1.08 8.21 15.42
C THR A 96 2.37 7.44 15.08
N GLU A 97 3.48 7.67 15.78
CA GLU A 97 4.80 7.08 15.47
C GLU A 97 4.91 5.60 15.86
N VAL A 98 4.35 5.24 17.00
CA VAL A 98 4.33 3.85 17.48
C VAL A 98 2.90 3.42 17.84
N ARG A 99 2.63 2.13 17.75
CA ARG A 99 1.31 1.55 18.12
C ARG A 99 1.30 0.96 19.51
N LEU A 100 2.46 0.86 20.11
CA LEU A 100 2.68 0.24 21.41
C LEU A 100 3.70 1.08 22.17
N TYR A 101 3.44 1.27 23.47
CA TYR A 101 4.46 1.73 24.39
C TYR A 101 4.37 0.98 25.68
N LEU A 102 5.45 0.98 26.44
CA LEU A 102 5.50 0.35 27.76
C LEU A 102 5.99 1.31 28.82
N VAL A 103 5.50 1.10 30.03
CA VAL A 103 5.91 1.81 31.24
C VAL A 103 6.46 0.79 32.21
N ILE A 104 7.69 1.00 32.65
CA ILE A 104 8.37 0.16 33.64
C ILE A 104 8.29 0.87 35.00
N THR A 105 7.63 0.23 35.95
CA THR A 105 7.57 0.66 37.37
C THR A 105 8.52 -0.20 38.20
N LYS A 106 8.56 0.02 39.52
CA LYS A 106 9.37 -0.81 40.43
C LYS A 106 9.00 -2.28 40.44
N THR A 107 7.74 -2.62 40.15
CA THR A 107 7.19 -3.96 40.31
C THR A 107 6.57 -4.55 39.04
N GLU A 108 6.26 -3.73 38.08
CA GLU A 108 5.44 -4.13 36.92
C GLU A 108 5.95 -3.51 35.63
N ILE A 109 5.71 -4.21 34.52
CA ILE A 109 5.83 -3.71 33.14
C ILE A 109 4.42 -3.62 32.57
N LYS A 110 3.97 -2.43 32.22
CA LYS A 110 2.63 -2.17 31.67
C LYS A 110 2.72 -1.83 30.19
N PHE A 111 1.97 -2.54 29.35
CA PHE A 111 1.88 -2.31 27.93
C PHE A 111 0.61 -1.55 27.58
N PHE A 112 0.73 -0.53 26.75
CA PHE A 112 -0.38 0.31 26.33
C PHE A 112 -0.52 0.33 24.80
N ASN A 113 -1.75 0.16 24.34
CA ASN A 113 -2.11 0.26 22.92
C ASN A 113 -2.35 1.70 22.52
N SER A 114 -1.35 2.34 21.89
CA SER A 114 -1.45 3.72 21.39
C SER A 114 -2.15 3.85 20.03
N SER A 115 -2.79 2.81 19.52
CA SER A 115 -3.70 2.94 18.37
C SER A 115 -5.10 3.41 18.75
N LYS A 116 -5.44 3.43 20.04
CA LYS A 116 -6.72 3.84 20.60
C LYS A 116 -6.59 5.11 21.43
N PRO A 117 -7.62 5.99 21.47
CA PRO A 117 -7.61 7.15 22.34
C PRO A 117 -7.74 6.74 23.80
N VAL A 118 -7.51 7.70 24.72
CA VAL A 118 -7.89 7.56 26.12
C VAL A 118 -9.40 7.33 26.25
N GLU A 119 -9.81 6.61 27.27
CA GLU A 119 -11.21 6.33 27.56
C GLU A 119 -11.78 7.42 28.50
N GLN A 120 -13.06 7.77 28.33
CA GLN A 120 -13.75 8.67 29.23
C GLN A 120 -14.70 7.89 30.15
N LYS A 121 -14.53 8.01 31.46
CA LYS A 121 -15.46 7.44 32.44
C LYS A 121 -16.81 8.18 32.42
N LYS A 122 -17.84 7.55 32.97
CA LYS A 122 -19.15 8.20 33.16
C LYS A 122 -19.10 9.48 34.01
N SER A 123 -18.08 9.62 34.85
CA SER A 123 -17.77 10.83 35.63
C SER A 123 -17.25 12.01 34.78
N GLY A 124 -16.85 11.75 33.53
CA GLY A 124 -16.18 12.74 32.65
C GLY A 124 -14.66 12.69 32.74
N ASP A 125 -14.08 11.94 33.69
CA ASP A 125 -12.64 11.81 33.86
C ASP A 125 -12.02 10.94 32.75
N LEU A 126 -10.85 11.34 32.26
CA LEU A 126 -10.08 10.55 31.30
C LEU A 126 -9.27 9.46 32.01
N HIS A 127 -9.14 8.31 31.38
CA HIS A 127 -8.46 7.18 31.96
C HIS A 127 -7.91 6.31 30.83
N ILE A 128 -6.86 5.55 31.13
CA ILE A 128 -6.30 4.52 30.24
C ILE A 128 -5.96 3.26 31.04
N SER A 129 -6.34 2.12 30.52
CA SER A 129 -5.99 0.82 31.08
C SER A 129 -4.88 0.18 30.25
N PRO A 130 -3.85 -0.42 30.89
CA PRO A 130 -2.90 -1.25 30.15
C PRO A 130 -3.63 -2.44 29.54
N PHE A 131 -3.25 -2.84 28.34
CA PHE A 131 -3.80 -4.05 27.74
C PHE A 131 -3.12 -5.32 28.28
N GLU A 132 -1.89 -5.18 28.82
CA GLU A 132 -1.18 -6.25 29.49
C GLU A 132 -0.30 -5.68 30.59
N THR A 133 -0.16 -6.45 31.66
CA THR A 133 0.72 -6.13 32.80
C THR A 133 1.50 -7.37 33.17
N LEU A 134 2.83 -7.24 33.25
CA LEU A 134 3.75 -8.28 33.66
C LEU A 134 4.38 -7.89 35.01
N SER A 135 4.47 -8.83 35.97
CA SER A 135 5.13 -8.59 37.26
C SER A 135 6.63 -8.88 37.20
N ILE A 136 7.49 -7.93 37.53
CA ILE A 136 8.96 -8.08 37.47
C ILE A 136 9.45 -9.23 38.40
N ALA A 137 8.71 -9.60 39.42
CA ALA A 137 9.14 -10.58 40.42
C ALA A 137 8.47 -11.98 40.31
N GLY A 138 7.48 -12.21 39.47
CA GLY A 138 6.64 -13.37 39.70
C GLY A 138 5.96 -14.06 38.53
N ASP A 139 6.06 -13.54 37.28
CA ASP A 139 5.39 -14.17 36.18
C ASP A 139 6.18 -15.30 35.52
N ALA A 140 5.48 -16.25 34.93
CA ALA A 140 6.10 -17.39 34.27
C ALA A 140 6.91 -16.93 33.05
N ILE A 141 8.08 -17.50 32.84
CA ILE A 141 9.01 -17.23 31.70
C ILE A 141 8.29 -17.23 30.35
N LYS A 142 7.28 -18.09 30.17
CA LYS A 142 6.48 -18.17 28.94
C LYS A 142 5.77 -16.86 28.63
N LYS A 143 5.21 -16.17 29.63
CA LYS A 143 4.47 -14.91 29.42
C LYS A 143 5.40 -13.78 28.98
N TYR A 144 6.63 -13.73 29.49
CA TYR A 144 7.65 -12.78 29.04
C TYR A 144 8.08 -13.01 27.60
N LYS A 145 8.19 -14.27 27.16
CA LYS A 145 8.57 -14.63 25.79
C LYS A 145 7.58 -14.11 24.74
N GLU A 146 6.30 -13.96 25.10
CA GLU A 146 5.28 -13.40 24.20
C GLU A 146 5.56 -11.92 23.84
N TYR A 147 6.30 -11.21 24.70
CA TYR A 147 6.62 -9.78 24.57
C TYR A 147 8.13 -9.52 24.43
N SER A 148 8.91 -10.55 24.10
CA SER A 148 10.36 -10.42 24.00
C SER A 148 10.81 -9.68 22.75
N ALA A 149 12.02 -9.12 22.81
CA ALA A 149 12.70 -8.46 21.71
C ALA A 149 12.70 -9.28 20.43
N LYS A 150 12.94 -10.59 20.51
CA LYS A 150 12.95 -11.52 19.37
C LYS A 150 11.63 -11.54 18.59
N LYS A 151 10.50 -11.42 19.30
CA LYS A 151 9.17 -11.35 18.68
C LYS A 151 8.96 -10.05 17.89
N PHE A 152 9.52 -8.95 18.34
CA PHE A 152 9.50 -7.68 17.60
C PHE A 152 10.45 -7.73 16.40
N ASP A 153 11.65 -8.27 16.56
CA ASP A 153 12.67 -8.32 15.52
C ASP A 153 12.22 -9.18 14.33
N ASN A 154 11.65 -10.35 14.57
CA ASN A 154 11.15 -11.24 13.53
C ASN A 154 9.71 -10.91 13.07
N GLY A 155 9.06 -9.92 13.68
CA GLY A 155 7.70 -9.47 13.35
C GLY A 155 6.58 -10.38 13.82
N SER A 156 6.87 -11.50 14.50
CA SER A 156 5.85 -12.45 14.94
C SER A 156 4.91 -11.87 16.00
N PHE A 157 5.39 -10.96 16.86
CA PHE A 157 4.54 -10.25 17.82
C PHE A 157 3.28 -9.68 17.16
N TRP A 158 3.45 -8.99 16.04
CA TRP A 158 2.35 -8.32 15.36
C TRP A 158 1.45 -9.27 14.56
N GLU A 159 1.95 -10.43 14.18
CA GLU A 159 1.15 -11.47 13.52
C GLU A 159 0.33 -12.29 14.52
N GLU A 160 0.89 -12.51 15.71
CA GLU A 160 0.33 -13.40 16.74
C GLU A 160 -0.50 -12.67 17.79
N THR A 161 -0.33 -11.33 17.91
CA THR A 161 -1.05 -10.57 18.94
C THR A 161 -2.56 -10.72 18.83
N LYS A 162 -3.21 -10.91 19.98
CA LYS A 162 -4.66 -10.99 20.10
C LYS A 162 -5.34 -9.62 20.01
N TYR A 163 -4.56 -8.55 20.18
CA TYR A 163 -5.09 -7.20 20.27
C TYR A 163 -5.26 -6.61 18.87
N ASP A 164 -6.42 -5.98 18.65
CA ASP A 164 -6.68 -5.22 17.44
C ASP A 164 -6.04 -3.83 17.56
N PHE A 165 -4.91 -3.65 16.89
CA PHE A 165 -4.27 -2.35 16.74
C PHE A 165 -4.88 -1.59 15.55
N GLY A 166 -6.22 -1.67 15.45
CA GLY A 166 -7.00 -1.28 14.29
C GLY A 166 -6.83 0.17 13.86
N TYR A 167 -6.88 0.39 12.55
CA TYR A 167 -6.75 1.69 11.91
C TYR A 167 -7.91 2.64 12.21
N GLY A 168 -9.12 2.13 12.47
CA GLY A 168 -10.36 2.93 12.58
C GLY A 168 -10.49 3.80 13.84
N GLU A 169 -9.57 3.69 14.79
CA GLU A 169 -9.58 4.46 16.05
C GLU A 169 -8.35 5.37 16.19
N THR A 170 -7.53 5.47 15.16
CA THR A 170 -6.36 6.36 15.18
C THR A 170 -6.78 7.82 15.26
N ALA A 171 -5.87 8.65 15.77
CA ALA A 171 -6.06 10.10 15.85
C ALA A 171 -6.45 10.67 14.47
N TYR A 172 -5.80 10.23 13.42
CA TYR A 172 -6.08 10.61 12.05
C TYR A 172 -7.51 10.29 11.59
N GLU A 173 -7.97 9.05 11.74
CA GLU A 173 -9.31 8.64 11.31
C GLU A 173 -10.41 9.40 12.06
N LYS A 174 -10.19 9.66 13.35
CA LYS A 174 -11.13 10.44 14.15
C LYS A 174 -11.17 11.90 13.75
N LEU A 175 -10.00 12.53 13.54
CA LEU A 175 -9.92 13.91 13.05
C LEU A 175 -10.68 14.08 11.73
N ILE A 176 -10.43 13.18 10.77
CA ILE A 176 -11.10 13.18 9.47
C ILE A 176 -12.61 13.02 9.59
N SER A 177 -13.07 12.11 10.43
CA SER A 177 -14.50 11.90 10.64
C SER A 177 -15.17 13.14 11.16
N GLN A 178 -14.57 13.81 12.13
CA GLN A 178 -15.08 15.05 12.73
C GLN A 178 -15.10 16.21 11.72
N LEU A 179 -14.03 16.35 10.95
CA LEU A 179 -13.95 17.37 9.90
C LEU A 179 -15.04 17.21 8.83
N LYS A 180 -15.34 15.97 8.43
CA LYS A 180 -16.44 15.70 7.49
C LYS A 180 -17.80 16.12 8.05
N ILE A 181 -18.04 15.82 9.32
CA ILE A 181 -19.29 16.22 10.00
C ILE A 181 -19.42 17.74 10.01
N THR A 182 -18.36 18.45 10.44
CA THR A 182 -18.38 19.92 10.52
C THR A 182 -18.51 20.56 9.13
N ARG A 183 -17.80 20.00 8.11
CA ARG A 183 -17.95 20.48 6.73
C ARG A 183 -19.38 20.32 6.22
N ASN A 184 -20.02 19.19 6.45
CA ASN A 184 -21.40 18.98 6.04
C ASN A 184 -22.36 19.94 6.76
N GLN A 185 -22.12 20.30 8.02
CA GLN A 185 -22.90 21.34 8.71
C GLN A 185 -22.77 22.68 7.99
N PHE A 186 -21.56 23.07 7.56
CA PHE A 186 -21.36 24.30 6.78
C PHE A 186 -22.08 24.25 5.43
N LEU A 187 -22.02 23.14 4.71
CA LEU A 187 -22.64 23.02 3.38
C LEU A 187 -24.16 22.88 3.45
N ASP A 188 -24.66 21.99 4.31
CA ASP A 188 -26.07 21.58 4.31
C ASP A 188 -26.96 22.47 5.15
N VAL A 189 -26.45 22.98 6.28
CA VAL A 189 -27.23 23.78 7.24
C VAL A 189 -26.96 25.27 7.05
N ILE A 190 -25.69 25.68 7.08
CA ILE A 190 -25.30 27.11 7.05
C ILE A 190 -25.29 27.65 5.62
N LYS A 191 -25.20 26.75 4.61
CA LYS A 191 -25.17 27.10 3.18
C LYS A 191 -23.98 28.02 2.84
N LEU A 192 -22.80 27.68 3.35
CA LEU A 192 -21.54 28.24 2.87
C LEU A 192 -21.17 27.64 1.53
N ASP A 193 -20.48 28.45 0.71
CA ASP A 193 -19.81 27.93 -0.46
C ASP A 193 -18.78 26.85 -0.06
N LYS A 194 -18.63 25.86 -0.92
CA LYS A 194 -17.82 24.68 -0.67
C LYS A 194 -16.33 24.98 -0.50
N GLU A 195 -15.81 25.85 -1.33
CA GLU A 195 -14.43 26.30 -1.27
C GLU A 195 -14.17 27.06 0.03
N ILE A 196 -15.09 27.95 0.39
CA ILE A 196 -15.04 28.74 1.63
C ILE A 196 -15.09 27.82 2.87
N ALA A 197 -16.01 26.88 2.91
CA ALA A 197 -16.14 25.92 4.01
C ALA A 197 -14.85 25.11 4.20
N SER A 198 -14.26 24.63 3.12
CA SER A 198 -13.03 23.83 3.15
C SER A 198 -11.82 24.67 3.60
N LYS A 199 -11.65 25.86 3.04
CA LYS A 199 -10.57 26.78 3.43
C LYS A 199 -10.69 27.23 4.88
N LEU A 200 -11.90 27.55 5.36
CA LEU A 200 -12.15 27.94 6.73
C LEU A 200 -11.75 26.83 7.74
N LEU A 201 -12.06 25.56 7.44
CA LEU A 201 -11.66 24.44 8.28
C LEU A 201 -10.13 24.25 8.32
N VAL A 202 -9.47 24.36 7.18
CA VAL A 202 -8.00 24.25 7.10
C VAL A 202 -7.34 25.38 7.89
N LEU A 203 -7.79 26.62 7.72
CA LEU A 203 -7.28 27.78 8.47
C LEU A 203 -7.55 27.64 9.97
N GLY A 204 -8.72 27.13 10.35
CA GLY A 204 -9.06 26.87 11.74
C GLY A 204 -8.11 25.88 12.41
N ILE A 205 -7.81 24.76 11.73
CA ILE A 205 -6.83 23.76 12.22
C ILE A 205 -5.44 24.38 12.35
N LEU A 206 -5.03 25.20 11.37
CA LEU A 206 -3.70 25.82 11.40
C LEU A 206 -3.55 26.79 12.58
N VAL A 207 -4.52 27.68 12.78
CA VAL A 207 -4.45 28.59 13.92
C VAL A 207 -4.42 27.82 15.22
N LYS A 208 -5.21 26.73 15.32
CA LYS A 208 -5.21 25.87 16.50
C LYS A 208 -3.89 25.14 16.69
N TYR A 209 -3.27 24.64 15.61
CA TYR A 209 -1.92 24.07 15.64
C TYR A 209 -0.89 25.09 16.16
N LEU A 210 -0.91 26.33 15.65
CA LEU A 210 0.01 27.37 16.11
C LEU A 210 -0.25 27.78 17.57
N GLU A 211 -1.52 27.79 18.00
CA GLU A 211 -1.92 28.09 19.38
C GLU A 211 -1.40 27.05 20.39
N GLU A 212 -1.49 25.79 20.04
CA GLU A 212 -1.06 24.68 20.91
C GLU A 212 0.42 24.32 20.77
N ARG A 213 1.13 24.94 19.82
CA ARG A 213 2.55 24.68 19.63
C ARG A 213 3.39 25.16 20.82
N VAL A 214 3.92 24.20 21.54
CA VAL A 214 4.70 24.39 22.77
C VAL A 214 6.05 23.70 22.64
N ASP A 215 7.09 24.30 23.21
CA ASP A 215 8.40 23.71 23.37
C ASP A 215 8.98 24.14 24.74
N ILE A 216 9.95 23.41 25.24
CA ILE A 216 10.65 23.74 26.49
C ILE A 216 12.04 24.25 26.12
N ASP A 217 12.38 25.46 26.56
CA ASP A 217 13.68 26.05 26.30
C ASP A 217 14.80 25.41 27.15
N GLU A 218 16.06 25.76 26.89
CA GLU A 218 17.23 25.23 27.62
C GLU A 218 17.19 25.51 29.14
N ASN A 219 16.37 26.45 29.58
CA ASN A 219 16.18 26.82 30.98
C ASN A 219 14.97 26.13 31.63
N GLY A 220 14.25 25.27 30.87
CA GLY A 220 13.06 24.61 31.34
C GLY A 220 11.77 25.45 31.30
N ASN A 221 11.80 26.61 30.61
CA ASN A 221 10.61 27.45 30.46
C ASN A 221 9.82 27.03 29.21
N GLU A 222 8.50 27.04 29.37
CA GLU A 222 7.56 26.81 28.28
C GLU A 222 7.55 27.98 27.30
N THR A 223 7.75 27.69 26.02
CA THR A 223 7.69 28.69 24.94
C THR A 223 6.54 28.35 23.99
N ARG A 224 5.78 29.38 23.54
CA ARG A 224 4.60 29.25 22.68
C ARG A 224 4.69 30.17 21.46
N VAL A 225 4.00 29.83 20.37
CA VAL A 225 3.87 30.71 19.21
C VAL A 225 3.07 31.95 19.59
N PHE A 226 1.91 31.75 20.22
CA PHE A 226 1.09 32.87 20.77
C PHE A 226 1.31 32.98 22.27
N THR A 227 1.62 34.21 22.73
CA THR A 227 1.64 34.51 24.16
C THR A 227 0.26 34.40 24.75
N THR A 228 0.14 34.25 26.08
CA THR A 228 -1.15 34.18 26.78
C THR A 228 -2.02 35.38 26.55
N ASP A 229 -1.44 36.57 26.30
CA ASP A 229 -2.15 37.81 26.07
C ASP A 229 -2.43 38.12 24.59
N PHE A 230 -1.99 37.25 23.67
CA PHE A 230 -2.10 37.50 22.24
C PHE A 230 -3.55 37.75 21.79
N PHE A 231 -4.48 36.92 22.25
CA PHE A 231 -5.90 37.07 21.92
C PHE A 231 -6.61 38.14 22.72
N ASN A 232 -6.03 38.61 23.83
CA ASN A 232 -6.63 39.64 24.70
C ASN A 232 -6.41 41.06 24.16
N GLN A 233 -6.79 41.27 22.90
CA GLN A 233 -6.69 42.57 22.21
C GLN A 233 -8.07 42.96 21.67
N GLU A 234 -8.35 44.26 21.58
CA GLU A 234 -9.61 44.80 21.07
C GLU A 234 -9.96 44.26 19.68
N LYS A 235 -8.98 44.21 18.76
CA LYS A 235 -9.14 43.68 17.39
C LYS A 235 -9.55 42.22 17.32
N PHE A 236 -9.39 41.45 18.41
CA PHE A 236 -9.79 40.05 18.54
C PHE A 236 -10.92 39.86 19.59
N GLY A 237 -11.57 40.92 20.01
CA GLY A 237 -12.69 40.90 20.93
C GLY A 237 -12.32 40.58 22.37
N PHE A 238 -11.09 40.89 22.84
CA PHE A 238 -10.58 40.56 24.18
C PHE A 238 -10.85 39.11 24.55
N SER A 239 -10.39 38.19 23.68
CA SER A 239 -10.60 36.75 23.81
C SER A 239 -9.48 36.09 24.62
N THR A 240 -9.75 34.87 25.15
CA THR A 240 -8.75 34.04 25.84
C THR A 240 -7.96 33.18 24.90
N ASP A 241 -8.59 32.79 23.79
CA ASP A 241 -8.07 31.82 22.84
C ASP A 241 -8.76 31.98 21.48
N PHE A 242 -8.34 31.19 20.49
CA PHE A 242 -8.88 31.25 19.13
C PHE A 242 -10.38 30.87 19.10
N THR A 243 -10.79 29.89 19.87
CA THR A 243 -12.18 29.43 19.92
C THR A 243 -13.10 30.51 20.51
N ALA A 244 -12.63 31.18 21.55
CA ALA A 244 -13.32 32.35 22.13
C ALA A 244 -13.40 33.48 21.13
N THR A 245 -12.36 33.72 20.32
CA THR A 245 -12.39 34.75 19.25
C THR A 245 -13.48 34.46 18.22
N ILE A 246 -13.64 33.22 17.78
CA ILE A 246 -14.72 32.83 16.86
C ILE A 246 -16.09 33.09 17.47
N ARG A 247 -16.30 32.73 18.74
CA ARG A 247 -17.57 32.92 19.45
C ARG A 247 -17.92 34.38 19.73
N LYS A 248 -16.93 35.27 19.78
CA LYS A 248 -17.15 36.71 19.96
C LYS A 248 -17.74 37.37 18.71
N GLY A 249 -17.41 36.87 17.52
CA GLY A 249 -17.98 37.31 16.26
C GLY A 249 -17.07 37.15 15.05
N ASN A 250 -17.69 37.09 13.88
CA ASN A 250 -16.99 36.84 12.61
C ASN A 250 -16.00 37.96 12.26
N GLU A 251 -16.28 39.20 12.61
CA GLU A 251 -15.39 40.34 12.44
C GLU A 251 -14.04 40.10 13.14
N PHE A 252 -14.06 39.63 14.38
CA PHE A 252 -12.84 39.34 15.13
C PHE A 252 -12.05 38.14 14.54
N THR A 253 -12.76 37.17 14.03
CA THR A 253 -12.16 36.03 13.32
C THR A 253 -11.48 36.46 12.02
N ILE A 254 -12.15 37.30 11.23
CA ILE A 254 -11.60 37.86 9.99
C ILE A 254 -10.37 38.72 10.31
N ASN A 255 -10.46 39.60 11.33
CA ASN A 255 -9.35 40.43 11.77
C ASN A 255 -8.14 39.60 12.19
N LEU A 256 -8.37 38.46 12.84
CA LEU A 256 -7.29 37.55 13.20
C LEU A 256 -6.59 36.96 11.97
N PHE A 257 -7.35 36.46 10.98
CA PHE A 257 -6.77 35.93 9.74
C PHE A 257 -6.01 37.01 8.96
N ASP A 258 -6.56 38.24 8.87
CA ASP A 258 -5.88 39.35 8.21
C ASP A 258 -4.57 39.73 8.95
N TYR A 259 -4.59 39.72 10.26
CA TYR A 259 -3.40 39.94 11.06
C TYR A 259 -2.33 38.88 10.82
N LEU A 260 -2.70 37.62 10.83
CA LEU A 260 -1.79 36.50 10.58
C LEU A 260 -1.27 36.51 9.13
N SER A 261 -2.11 36.88 8.16
CA SER A 261 -1.71 37.04 6.77
C SER A 261 -0.61 38.07 6.62
N ASN A 262 -0.76 39.23 7.28
CA ASN A 262 0.25 40.30 7.28
C ASN A 262 1.50 39.89 8.07
N HIS A 263 1.33 39.22 9.22
CA HIS A 263 2.44 38.80 10.07
C HIS A 263 3.38 37.80 9.38
N PHE A 264 2.81 36.73 8.79
CA PHE A 264 3.56 35.68 8.15
C PHE A 264 3.92 35.97 6.67
N ASN A 265 3.46 37.11 6.12
CA ASN A 265 3.73 37.57 4.75
C ASN A 265 3.38 36.50 3.69
N GLY A 266 2.15 35.96 3.71
CA GLY A 266 1.79 34.93 2.74
C GLY A 266 0.30 34.87 2.42
N LYS A 267 -0.05 34.32 1.27
CA LYS A 267 -1.43 34.09 0.84
C LYS A 267 -2.17 33.03 1.69
N ILE A 268 -1.47 32.38 2.62
CA ILE A 268 -1.99 31.28 3.44
C ILE A 268 -3.23 31.71 4.23
N PHE A 269 -3.11 32.80 5.00
CA PHE A 269 -4.21 33.35 5.80
C PHE A 269 -5.05 34.39 5.04
N TYR A 270 -4.67 34.67 3.77
CA TYR A 270 -5.37 35.68 3.00
C TYR A 270 -6.79 35.24 2.66
N LEU A 271 -7.73 36.12 2.98
CA LEU A 271 -9.14 35.99 2.62
C LEU A 271 -9.46 37.04 1.54
N SER A 272 -10.05 36.60 0.42
CA SER A 272 -10.56 37.51 -0.60
C SER A 272 -11.72 38.33 -0.04
N ASP A 273 -12.02 39.44 -0.65
CA ASP A 273 -13.14 40.30 -0.23
C ASP A 273 -14.48 39.56 -0.34
N ASP A 274 -14.66 38.74 -1.37
CA ASP A 274 -15.84 37.88 -1.53
C ASP A 274 -15.93 36.84 -0.38
N PHE A 275 -14.82 36.22 0.00
CA PHE A 275 -14.78 35.31 1.14
C PHE A 275 -15.19 36.01 2.45
N LYS A 276 -14.64 37.19 2.70
CA LYS A 276 -14.97 37.99 3.90
C LYS A 276 -16.43 38.37 3.93
N GLU A 277 -16.99 38.81 2.80
CA GLU A 277 -18.40 39.20 2.70
C GLU A 277 -19.33 38.01 2.97
N GLN A 278 -19.02 36.85 2.43
CA GLN A 278 -19.81 35.62 2.68
C GLN A 278 -19.74 35.17 4.14
N LEU A 279 -18.67 35.45 4.87
CA LEU A 279 -18.53 35.04 6.27
C LEU A 279 -19.29 35.99 7.23
N LYS A 280 -19.50 37.23 6.88
CA LYS A 280 -20.00 38.26 7.81
C LYS A 280 -21.25 37.85 8.61
N ASP A 281 -22.23 37.23 7.93
CA ASP A 281 -23.54 36.91 8.50
C ASP A 281 -23.74 35.40 8.72
N LYS A 282 -22.68 34.57 8.62
CA LYS A 282 -22.78 33.14 8.78
C LYS A 282 -22.48 32.71 10.21
N ASP A 283 -23.13 31.63 10.64
CA ASP A 283 -22.85 31.03 11.94
C ASP A 283 -21.55 30.18 11.91
N LEU A 284 -20.52 30.67 12.59
CA LEU A 284 -19.24 29.94 12.73
C LEU A 284 -19.18 29.08 14.00
N THR A 285 -20.28 28.96 14.75
CA THR A 285 -20.35 28.10 15.94
C THR A 285 -19.91 26.65 15.67
N PRO A 286 -20.23 26.00 14.53
CA PRO A 286 -19.72 24.67 14.24
C PRO A 286 -18.19 24.58 14.18
N LEU A 287 -17.48 25.60 13.68
CA LEU A 287 -16.04 25.68 13.74
C LEU A 287 -15.54 25.81 15.18
N ALA A 288 -16.11 26.70 15.95
CA ALA A 288 -15.75 26.88 17.35
C ALA A 288 -15.97 25.58 18.15
N ASN A 289 -17.10 24.90 17.96
CA ASN A 289 -17.43 23.64 18.63
C ASN A 289 -16.48 22.51 18.18
N PHE A 290 -16.17 22.44 16.90
CA PHE A 290 -15.17 21.52 16.39
C PHE A 290 -13.80 21.76 17.04
N LEU A 291 -13.31 22.99 17.08
CA LEU A 291 -12.01 23.34 17.65
C LEU A 291 -11.94 23.27 19.18
N SER A 292 -13.05 23.53 19.92
CA SER A 292 -13.13 23.35 21.37
C SER A 292 -13.44 21.91 21.79
N GLY A 293 -13.87 21.08 20.84
CA GLY A 293 -14.29 19.72 21.09
C GLY A 293 -15.66 19.61 21.78
N GLU A 294 -16.51 20.63 21.69
CA GLU A 294 -17.88 20.63 22.21
C GLU A 294 -18.89 20.10 21.19
N LEU A 295 -18.64 18.88 20.68
CA LEU A 295 -19.62 18.17 19.86
C LEU A 295 -20.61 17.44 20.76
N ASP A 296 -21.87 17.52 20.42
CA ASP A 296 -23.09 17.04 21.07
C ASP A 296 -22.93 16.13 22.32
N LYS A 297 -23.80 16.30 23.31
CA LYS A 297 -23.75 15.70 24.67
C LYS A 297 -23.54 14.18 24.78
N ASN A 298 -23.53 13.47 23.63
CA ASN A 298 -23.36 12.02 23.54
C ASN A 298 -22.17 11.56 22.69
N GLN A 299 -21.31 12.44 22.19
CA GLN A 299 -20.13 12.08 21.40
C GLN A 299 -18.84 12.51 22.08
N PHE A 300 -17.86 11.59 22.08
CA PHE A 300 -16.52 11.80 22.59
C PHE A 300 -15.86 13.06 22.01
N VAL A 301 -15.43 13.91 22.86
CA VAL A 301 -14.81 15.20 22.54
C VAL A 301 -13.38 14.96 22.04
N PHE A 302 -13.18 14.92 20.73
CA PHE A 302 -11.90 14.63 20.10
C PHE A 302 -10.74 15.48 20.65
N TRP A 303 -10.96 16.79 20.81
CA TRP A 303 -9.92 17.75 21.20
C TRP A 303 -9.45 17.64 22.67
N ARG A 304 -10.25 17.07 23.56
CA ARG A 304 -9.77 16.66 24.88
C ARG A 304 -8.88 15.44 24.83
N LEU A 305 -8.99 14.67 23.76
CA LEU A 305 -8.24 13.43 23.55
C LEU A 305 -6.99 13.65 22.70
N TYR A 306 -6.92 14.74 21.92
CA TYR A 306 -5.89 15.01 20.93
C TYR A 306 -4.98 16.17 21.34
N SER A 307 -3.69 16.09 21.01
CA SER A 307 -2.71 17.17 21.18
C SER A 307 -2.20 17.65 19.82
N PHE A 308 -2.53 18.88 19.42
CA PHE A 308 -2.08 19.45 18.15
C PHE A 308 -0.58 19.65 18.07
N ASN A 309 0.11 19.80 19.20
CA ASN A 309 1.56 19.91 19.21
C ASN A 309 2.27 18.75 18.52
N TYR A 310 1.60 17.59 18.44
CA TYR A 310 2.13 16.37 17.83
C TYR A 310 1.49 16.01 16.47
N LEU A 311 0.64 16.90 15.91
CA LEU A 311 -0.02 16.68 14.63
C LEU A 311 1.00 16.67 13.49
N PRO A 312 1.16 15.55 12.74
CA PRO A 312 1.98 15.54 11.54
C PRO A 312 1.40 16.46 10.47
N ILE A 313 2.22 17.32 9.88
CA ILE A 313 1.76 18.30 8.87
C ILE A 313 1.23 17.63 7.61
N GLU A 314 1.73 16.46 7.26
CA GLU A 314 1.23 15.65 6.15
C GLU A 314 -0.27 15.32 6.29
N LEU A 315 -0.78 15.34 7.51
CA LEU A 315 -2.21 15.15 7.76
C LEU A 315 -3.04 16.32 7.28
N ILE A 316 -2.53 17.54 7.38
CA ILE A 316 -3.25 18.75 6.92
C ILE A 316 -3.41 18.70 5.40
N SER A 317 -2.36 18.30 4.67
CA SER A 317 -2.43 18.09 3.21
C SER A 317 -3.48 17.04 2.84
N SER A 318 -3.49 15.92 3.55
CA SER A 318 -4.42 14.82 3.27
C SER A 318 -5.88 15.11 3.61
N ILE A 319 -6.15 16.01 4.54
CA ILE A 319 -7.51 16.45 4.89
C ILE A 319 -8.22 17.08 3.68
N TYR A 320 -7.52 17.93 2.95
CA TYR A 320 -8.13 18.64 1.82
C TYR A 320 -8.34 17.72 0.60
N GLU A 321 -7.39 16.83 0.31
CA GLU A 321 -7.58 15.82 -0.75
C GLU A 321 -8.87 15.02 -0.55
N MET A 322 -9.17 14.68 0.71
CA MET A 322 -10.42 13.99 1.01
C MET A 322 -11.67 14.86 0.85
N PHE A 323 -11.55 16.18 0.99
CA PHE A 323 -12.66 17.07 0.66
C PHE A 323 -12.91 17.12 -0.85
N LEU A 324 -11.86 17.05 -1.67
CA LEU A 324 -11.97 16.97 -3.13
C LEU A 324 -12.54 15.62 -3.61
N GLU A 325 -12.12 14.49 -2.99
CA GLU A 325 -12.66 13.16 -3.32
C GLU A 325 -14.17 13.01 -3.06
N ALA A 326 -14.69 13.70 -2.04
CA ALA A 326 -16.13 13.65 -1.71
C ALA A 326 -17.02 14.13 -2.88
N ASP A 327 -16.45 14.77 -3.87
CA ASP A 327 -17.15 15.40 -4.98
C ASP A 327 -17.25 14.58 -6.26
N ASN A 328 -16.82 13.31 -6.25
CA ASN A 328 -17.10 12.27 -7.28
C ASN A 328 -16.81 12.62 -8.76
N SER A 329 -16.20 13.76 -9.12
CA SER A 329 -16.14 14.18 -10.52
C SER A 329 -14.79 14.07 -11.23
N THR A 330 -13.67 13.86 -10.52
CA THR A 330 -12.34 14.12 -11.11
C THR A 330 -11.39 12.94 -11.24
N GLY A 331 -11.75 11.74 -10.76
CA GLY A 331 -10.83 10.57 -10.86
C GLY A 331 -9.55 10.71 -10.04
N VAL A 332 -9.51 11.65 -9.09
CA VAL A 332 -8.40 11.87 -8.15
C VAL A 332 -8.49 10.82 -7.05
N ALA A 333 -7.40 10.13 -6.77
CA ALA A 333 -7.29 9.13 -5.70
C ALA A 333 -6.32 9.64 -4.63
N TYR A 334 -6.75 9.67 -3.37
CA TYR A 334 -5.90 9.98 -2.22
C TYR A 334 -4.69 9.03 -2.13
N THR A 335 -3.50 9.58 -1.95
CA THR A 335 -2.28 8.80 -1.77
C THR A 335 -1.92 8.69 -0.28
N PRO A 336 -1.94 7.48 0.33
CA PRO A 336 -1.62 7.31 1.74
C PRO A 336 -0.20 7.75 2.08
N SER A 337 -0.02 8.45 3.20
CA SER A 337 1.27 9.00 3.64
C SER A 337 2.36 7.91 3.81
N TYR A 338 2.00 6.70 4.25
CA TYR A 338 2.95 5.60 4.39
C TYR A 338 3.45 5.06 3.03
N LEU A 339 2.64 5.16 1.96
CA LEU A 339 3.10 4.84 0.59
C LEU A 339 4.07 5.93 0.09
N VAL A 340 3.75 7.19 0.36
CA VAL A 340 4.64 8.32 0.02
C VAL A 340 5.98 8.20 0.75
N SER A 341 5.96 7.97 2.06
CA SER A 341 7.18 7.76 2.86
C SER A 341 8.03 6.61 2.34
N PHE A 342 7.37 5.50 1.96
CA PHE A 342 8.06 4.36 1.37
C PHE A 342 8.76 4.72 0.05
N MET A 343 8.07 5.41 -0.86
CA MET A 343 8.65 5.82 -2.15
C MET A 343 9.78 6.83 -1.97
N ILE A 344 9.66 7.76 -1.02
CA ILE A 344 10.74 8.70 -0.67
C ILE A 344 11.94 7.97 -0.08
N ASP A 345 11.74 7.01 0.82
CA ASP A 345 12.85 6.20 1.38
C ASP A 345 13.63 5.46 0.29
N GLU A 346 12.94 4.93 -0.73
CA GLU A 346 13.56 4.23 -1.85
C GLU A 346 14.30 5.18 -2.82
N CYS A 347 13.71 6.34 -3.16
CA CYS A 347 14.31 7.28 -4.11
C CYS A 347 15.35 8.19 -3.46
N MET A 348 15.20 8.51 -2.18
CA MET A 348 15.99 9.50 -1.45
C MET A 348 16.47 8.92 -0.11
N PRO A 349 17.34 7.90 -0.08
CA PRO A 349 17.83 7.33 1.18
C PRO A 349 18.57 8.38 2.01
N ILE A 350 18.27 8.45 3.31
CA ILE A 350 18.75 9.52 4.21
C ILE A 350 20.28 9.56 4.33
N ASN A 351 20.93 8.40 4.26
CA ASN A 351 22.37 8.27 4.40
C ASN A 351 23.17 8.63 3.14
N GLN A 352 22.47 8.92 2.03
CA GLN A 352 23.06 9.32 0.74
C GLN A 352 22.60 10.73 0.33
N PRO A 353 22.93 11.77 1.13
CA PRO A 353 22.54 13.13 0.81
C PRO A 353 23.17 13.57 -0.51
N LYS A 354 22.37 14.26 -1.33
CA LYS A 354 22.78 14.89 -2.58
C LYS A 354 22.59 16.40 -2.47
N GLU A 355 23.51 17.16 -3.05
CA GLU A 355 23.42 18.61 -3.16
C GLU A 355 22.71 18.99 -4.47
N ASP A 356 22.07 20.15 -4.53
CA ASP A 356 21.36 20.71 -5.70
C ASP A 356 20.30 19.78 -6.31
N PHE A 357 19.67 18.96 -5.48
CA PHE A 357 18.73 17.91 -5.90
C PHE A 357 17.35 18.48 -6.20
N ARG A 358 16.91 18.38 -7.45
CA ARG A 358 15.65 18.94 -7.94
C ARG A 358 14.58 17.87 -8.11
N ILE A 359 13.38 18.16 -7.59
CA ILE A 359 12.25 17.22 -7.53
C ILE A 359 11.04 17.86 -8.19
N LEU A 360 10.34 17.09 -9.04
CA LEU A 360 9.07 17.47 -9.66
C LEU A 360 7.97 16.46 -9.32
N ASP A 361 6.81 16.96 -8.92
CA ASP A 361 5.55 16.21 -8.96
C ASP A 361 4.63 16.84 -10.04
N PRO A 362 4.38 16.16 -11.17
CA PRO A 362 3.64 16.72 -12.29
C PRO A 362 2.12 16.70 -12.12
N ALA A 363 1.61 16.13 -11.02
CA ALA A 363 0.19 16.11 -10.61
C ALA A 363 0.11 16.16 -9.08
N CYS A 364 0.63 17.25 -8.50
CA CYS A 364 1.01 17.27 -7.10
C CYS A 364 -0.17 17.26 -6.10
N GLY A 365 -1.39 17.54 -6.54
CA GLY A 365 -2.51 17.65 -5.65
C GLY A 365 -2.21 18.63 -4.50
N SER A 366 -2.49 18.22 -3.28
CA SER A 366 -2.18 18.97 -2.05
C SER A 366 -0.69 18.97 -1.65
N GLY A 367 0.19 18.36 -2.45
CA GLY A 367 1.64 18.38 -2.27
C GLY A 367 2.21 17.36 -1.31
N ILE A 368 1.53 16.24 -1.02
CA ILE A 368 2.00 15.26 -0.05
C ILE A 368 3.38 14.66 -0.40
N PHE A 369 3.67 14.39 -1.69
CA PHE A 369 4.99 13.97 -2.14
C PHE A 369 6.01 15.09 -1.98
N LEU A 370 5.65 16.32 -2.33
CA LEU A 370 6.52 17.49 -2.24
C LEU A 370 6.90 17.81 -0.79
N VAL A 371 5.93 17.77 0.14
CA VAL A 371 6.16 17.95 1.58
C VAL A 371 7.11 16.89 2.13
N SER A 372 6.87 15.61 1.79
CA SER A 372 7.72 14.51 2.24
C SER A 372 9.13 14.58 1.64
N ALA A 373 9.23 15.00 0.39
CA ALA A 373 10.52 15.24 -0.28
C ALA A 373 11.26 16.42 0.35
N TYR A 374 10.59 17.52 0.67
CA TYR A 374 11.22 18.65 1.34
C TYR A 374 11.71 18.31 2.76
N LYS A 375 10.93 17.55 3.53
CA LYS A 375 11.39 17.00 4.82
C LYS A 375 12.69 16.18 4.63
N ARG A 376 12.77 15.34 3.60
CA ARG A 376 13.97 14.59 3.29
C ARG A 376 15.16 15.47 2.86
N ILE A 377 14.93 16.55 2.14
CA ILE A 377 15.99 17.54 1.82
C ILE A 377 16.53 18.17 3.10
N ILE A 378 15.66 18.52 4.04
CA ILE A 378 16.07 19.03 5.36
C ILE A 378 16.88 17.97 6.14
N ASP A 379 16.43 16.71 6.13
CA ASP A 379 17.18 15.62 6.75
C ASP A 379 18.56 15.44 6.10
N TRP A 380 18.66 15.52 4.78
CA TRP A 380 19.93 15.49 4.06
C TRP A 380 20.85 16.65 4.43
N TRP A 381 20.29 17.85 4.56
CA TRP A 381 21.01 19.02 5.05
C TRP A 381 21.58 18.77 6.46
N ARG A 382 20.77 18.20 7.37
CA ARG A 382 21.20 17.83 8.74
C ARG A 382 22.31 16.77 8.71
N VAL A 383 22.16 15.73 7.88
CA VAL A 383 23.16 14.67 7.73
C VAL A 383 24.48 15.23 7.18
N THR A 384 24.41 16.12 6.19
CA THR A 384 25.60 16.77 5.60
C THR A 384 26.33 17.63 6.64
N ASN A 385 25.60 18.41 7.43
CA ASN A 385 26.16 19.18 8.52
C ASN A 385 26.76 18.30 9.63
N TYR A 386 26.08 17.21 10.00
CA TYR A 386 26.61 16.24 10.96
C TYR A 386 27.93 15.61 10.47
N LYS A 387 28.00 15.21 9.20
CA LYS A 387 29.25 14.69 8.61
C LYS A 387 30.39 15.69 8.65
N LYS A 388 30.09 16.99 8.55
CA LYS A 388 31.11 18.09 8.59
C LYS A 388 31.50 18.48 10.02
N THR A 389 30.56 18.49 10.95
CA THR A 389 30.76 19.11 12.29
C THR A 389 30.80 18.13 13.45
N GLY A 390 30.30 16.90 13.25
CA GLY A 390 30.08 15.90 14.33
C GLY A 390 28.93 16.23 15.27
N LYS A 391 28.13 17.28 14.99
CA LYS A 391 26.97 17.67 15.81
C LYS A 391 25.68 17.55 15.03
N TRP A 392 24.68 16.96 15.66
CA TRP A 392 23.33 16.86 15.08
C TRP A 392 22.58 18.18 15.29
N ILE A 393 22.37 18.94 14.21
CA ILE A 393 21.79 20.28 14.28
C ILE A 393 20.28 20.21 14.35
N VAL A 394 19.70 20.89 15.34
CA VAL A 394 18.27 21.25 15.36
C VAL A 394 18.15 22.60 14.65
N PRO A 395 17.34 22.72 13.57
CA PRO A 395 17.21 23.98 12.84
C PRO A 395 16.72 25.14 13.72
N GLY A 396 17.39 26.28 13.61
CA GLY A 396 17.09 27.49 14.33
C GLY A 396 16.97 28.72 13.41
N LYS A 397 16.98 29.91 14.01
CA LYS A 397 16.90 31.17 13.28
C LYS A 397 18.02 31.34 12.23
N GLU A 398 19.23 30.94 12.57
CA GLU A 398 20.45 31.04 11.75
C GLU A 398 20.36 30.19 10.47
N ASN A 399 19.56 29.13 10.49
CA ASN A 399 19.45 28.21 9.35
C ASN A 399 18.21 28.51 8.49
N LEU A 400 17.31 29.38 8.94
CA LEU A 400 16.00 29.60 8.32
C LEU A 400 16.10 29.98 6.83
N GLU A 401 16.97 30.94 6.50
CA GLU A 401 17.09 31.39 5.10
C GLU A 401 17.71 30.31 4.20
N GLU A 402 18.63 29.48 4.74
CA GLU A 402 19.19 28.35 4.01
C GLU A 402 18.11 27.29 3.71
N LEU A 403 17.27 26.96 4.70
CA LEU A 403 16.16 26.00 4.52
C LEU A 403 15.13 26.53 3.51
N LYS A 404 14.79 27.82 3.54
CA LYS A 404 13.92 28.43 2.53
C LYS A 404 14.53 28.40 1.13
N LYS A 405 15.85 28.62 1.02
CA LYS A 405 16.56 28.53 -0.25
C LYS A 405 16.48 27.09 -0.80
N LEU A 406 16.73 26.08 0.04
CA LEU A 406 16.60 24.68 -0.33
C LEU A 406 15.18 24.35 -0.84
N LEU A 407 14.14 24.88 -0.21
CA LEU A 407 12.77 24.71 -0.67
C LEU A 407 12.58 25.23 -2.11
N LYS A 408 13.01 26.44 -2.36
CA LYS A 408 12.85 27.11 -3.66
C LYS A 408 13.67 26.47 -4.78
N GLU A 409 14.87 25.99 -4.45
CA GLU A 409 15.78 25.43 -5.46
C GLU A 409 15.47 23.96 -5.75
N SER A 410 14.87 23.22 -4.81
CA SER A 410 14.69 21.77 -4.91
C SER A 410 13.27 21.32 -5.29
N ILE A 411 12.23 22.04 -4.90
CA ILE A 411 10.84 21.52 -4.92
C ILE A 411 10.01 22.20 -6.00
N TYR A 412 9.43 21.39 -6.90
CA TYR A 412 8.59 21.85 -8.01
C TYR A 412 7.33 20.96 -8.11
N GLY A 413 6.18 21.59 -8.40
CA GLY A 413 4.90 20.91 -8.56
C GLY A 413 4.04 21.54 -9.63
N VAL A 414 3.18 20.74 -10.26
CA VAL A 414 2.18 21.20 -11.21
C VAL A 414 0.84 20.55 -10.87
N ASP A 415 -0.23 21.32 -10.82
CA ASP A 415 -1.59 20.77 -10.73
C ASP A 415 -2.58 21.66 -11.48
N ILE A 416 -3.64 21.04 -12.00
CA ILE A 416 -4.70 21.74 -12.74
C ILE A 416 -5.69 22.46 -11.81
N ALA A 417 -5.81 22.01 -10.57
CA ALA A 417 -6.74 22.58 -9.57
C ALA A 417 -6.03 23.68 -8.76
N ASN A 418 -6.54 24.90 -8.85
CA ASN A 418 -5.96 26.05 -8.14
C ASN A 418 -5.95 25.84 -6.62
N GLU A 419 -7.02 25.30 -6.06
CA GLU A 419 -7.15 25.04 -4.63
C GLU A 419 -6.11 24.02 -4.13
N ALA A 420 -5.79 23.02 -4.97
CA ALA A 420 -4.76 22.04 -4.66
C ALA A 420 -3.36 22.68 -4.63
N VAL A 421 -3.06 23.56 -5.61
CA VAL A 421 -1.81 24.31 -5.66
C VAL A 421 -1.65 25.22 -4.45
N ASP A 422 -2.68 25.98 -4.10
CA ASP A 422 -2.66 26.86 -2.93
C ASP A 422 -2.38 26.06 -1.64
N LEU A 423 -2.96 24.88 -1.53
CA LEU A 423 -2.74 24.00 -0.39
C LEU A 423 -1.35 23.35 -0.40
N ALA A 424 -0.82 22.98 -1.55
CA ALA A 424 0.54 22.45 -1.66
C ALA A 424 1.57 23.51 -1.21
N ILE A 425 1.43 24.75 -1.66
CA ILE A 425 2.25 25.90 -1.21
C ILE A 425 2.13 26.08 0.31
N PHE A 426 0.92 26.03 0.81
CA PHE A 426 0.62 26.08 2.23
C PHE A 426 1.33 24.98 3.03
N SER A 427 1.17 23.72 2.62
CA SER A 427 1.73 22.57 3.30
C SER A 427 3.26 22.57 3.30
N LEU A 428 3.87 23.01 2.20
CA LEU A 428 5.32 23.21 2.09
C LEU A 428 5.81 24.30 3.05
N SER A 429 5.08 25.40 3.14
CA SER A 429 5.41 26.50 4.07
C SER A 429 5.30 26.06 5.52
N LEU A 430 4.29 25.26 5.86
CA LEU A 430 4.10 24.72 7.21
C LEU A 430 5.18 23.71 7.63
N THR A 431 5.86 23.08 6.70
CA THR A 431 6.95 22.14 7.02
C THR A 431 8.03 22.81 7.88
N LEU A 432 8.28 24.11 7.67
CA LEU A 432 9.16 24.89 8.52
C LEU A 432 8.63 25.05 9.95
N CYS A 433 7.30 25.15 10.12
CA CYS A 433 6.70 25.24 11.47
C CYS A 433 6.86 23.94 12.27
N ASP A 434 7.03 22.79 11.62
CA ASP A 434 7.19 21.49 12.30
C ASP A 434 8.58 21.36 12.95
N ILE A 435 9.59 21.97 12.34
CA ILE A 435 11.00 21.83 12.72
C ILE A 435 11.57 23.00 13.52
N LEU A 436 10.90 24.16 13.48
CA LEU A 436 11.36 25.37 14.18
C LEU A 436 10.71 25.47 15.57
N SER A 437 11.43 26.07 16.52
CA SER A 437 10.86 26.38 17.84
C SER A 437 9.74 27.43 17.74
N PRO A 438 8.79 27.44 18.68
CA PRO A 438 7.68 28.39 18.69
C PRO A 438 8.11 29.85 18.60
N LYS A 439 9.19 30.21 19.30
CA LYS A 439 9.76 31.57 19.31
C LYS A 439 10.28 31.96 17.92
N VAL A 440 11.03 31.05 17.24
CA VAL A 440 11.56 31.32 15.90
C VAL A 440 10.41 31.42 14.88
N ILE A 441 9.36 30.58 15.03
CA ILE A 441 8.17 30.68 14.17
C ILE A 441 7.55 32.09 14.27
N TRP A 442 7.33 32.58 15.48
CA TRP A 442 6.68 33.86 15.67
C TRP A 442 7.55 35.05 15.25
N GLU A 443 8.78 35.09 15.75
CA GLU A 443 9.65 36.27 15.55
C GLU A 443 10.25 36.34 14.14
N ASN A 444 10.58 35.23 13.52
CA ASN A 444 11.43 35.20 12.35
C ASN A 444 10.78 34.60 11.10
N LEU A 445 9.86 33.63 11.25
CA LEU A 445 9.30 32.98 10.07
C LEU A 445 8.39 33.96 9.29
N ARG A 446 8.73 34.12 8.01
CA ARG A 446 7.88 34.78 7.01
C ARG A 446 7.84 33.84 5.80
N PHE A 447 6.65 33.55 5.31
CA PHE A 447 6.49 32.64 4.19
C PHE A 447 6.91 33.31 2.88
N ASP A 448 7.55 32.52 2.04
CA ASP A 448 7.96 32.95 0.71
C ASP A 448 6.85 32.76 -0.31
N ASN A 449 6.91 33.47 -1.41
CA ASN A 449 6.08 33.18 -2.57
C ASN A 449 6.65 31.95 -3.31
N LEU A 450 5.86 30.90 -3.41
CA LEU A 450 6.22 29.65 -4.09
C LEU A 450 5.41 29.44 -5.39
N SER A 451 4.74 30.48 -5.93
CA SER A 451 3.92 30.38 -7.13
C SER A 451 4.71 30.01 -8.40
N ASP A 452 6.03 30.25 -8.40
CA ASP A 452 6.90 29.84 -9.50
C ASP A 452 7.37 28.36 -9.33
N ASN A 453 7.27 27.83 -8.13
CA ASN A 453 7.65 26.45 -7.79
C ASN A 453 6.47 25.50 -7.93
N VAL A 454 5.28 25.90 -7.46
CA VAL A 454 4.07 25.10 -7.55
C VAL A 454 3.08 25.85 -8.41
N VAL A 455 2.83 25.34 -9.62
CA VAL A 455 2.19 26.05 -10.70
C VAL A 455 0.79 25.50 -10.97
N ASN A 456 -0.21 26.39 -11.03
CA ASN A 456 -1.55 26.02 -11.48
C ASN A 456 -1.58 25.96 -13.02
N SER A 457 -1.52 24.77 -13.56
CA SER A 457 -1.52 24.53 -15.02
C SER A 457 -1.88 23.09 -15.36
N ASP A 458 -2.41 22.86 -16.56
CA ASP A 458 -2.36 21.53 -17.16
C ASP A 458 -0.90 21.13 -17.38
N PHE A 459 -0.50 19.93 -16.92
CA PHE A 459 0.89 19.46 -17.00
C PHE A 459 1.43 19.46 -18.43
N PHE A 460 0.61 19.10 -19.41
CA PHE A 460 1.06 19.05 -20.81
C PHE A 460 1.28 20.44 -21.39
N ASP A 461 0.47 21.43 -21.00
CA ASP A 461 0.68 22.84 -21.37
C ASP A 461 1.93 23.40 -20.69
N TRP A 462 2.12 23.12 -19.38
CA TRP A 462 3.32 23.50 -18.63
C TRP A 462 4.58 22.89 -19.24
N TYR A 463 4.53 21.60 -19.62
CA TYR A 463 5.65 20.90 -20.25
C TYR A 463 6.11 21.57 -21.55
N LEU A 464 5.17 22.05 -22.39
CA LEU A 464 5.53 22.71 -23.66
C LEU A 464 6.45 23.92 -23.47
N VAL A 465 6.30 24.63 -22.37
CA VAL A 465 7.13 25.80 -22.00
C VAL A 465 8.43 25.37 -21.28
N ASN A 466 8.40 24.26 -20.55
CA ASN A 466 9.47 23.83 -19.66
C ASN A 466 10.27 22.61 -20.14
N LYS A 467 10.29 22.30 -21.44
CA LYS A 467 10.95 21.10 -22.02
C LYS A 467 12.43 20.96 -21.70
N SER A 468 13.13 22.07 -21.47
CA SER A 468 14.56 22.09 -21.15
C SER A 468 14.86 21.89 -19.67
N SER A 469 13.87 21.97 -18.82
CA SER A 469 14.04 21.73 -17.37
C SER A 469 14.38 20.28 -17.09
N LYS A 470 15.31 20.05 -16.14
CA LYS A 470 15.71 18.72 -15.73
C LYS A 470 15.58 18.56 -14.22
N PHE A 471 15.24 17.35 -13.80
CA PHE A 471 15.01 16.98 -12.40
C PHE A 471 15.73 15.67 -12.08
N ASP A 472 16.31 15.60 -10.90
CA ASP A 472 16.94 14.38 -10.39
C ASP A 472 15.89 13.32 -10.03
N LEU A 473 14.71 13.78 -9.56
CA LEU A 473 13.59 12.94 -9.23
C LEU A 473 12.29 13.53 -9.76
N VAL A 474 11.55 12.72 -10.53
CA VAL A 474 10.14 12.99 -10.84
C VAL A 474 9.31 11.94 -10.10
N ILE A 475 8.45 12.38 -9.17
CA ILE A 475 7.71 11.49 -8.27
C ILE A 475 6.25 11.93 -8.17
N GLY A 476 5.32 10.99 -8.06
CA GLY A 476 3.90 11.36 -7.90
C GLY A 476 2.93 10.21 -8.15
N ASN A 477 1.65 10.55 -8.10
CA ASN A 477 0.54 9.67 -8.43
C ASN A 477 -0.33 10.32 -9.54
N PRO A 478 0.08 10.21 -10.82
CA PRO A 478 -0.64 10.86 -11.93
C PRO A 478 -2.05 10.30 -12.10
N PRO A 479 -3.02 11.09 -12.63
CA PRO A 479 -4.41 10.68 -12.74
C PRO A 479 -4.61 9.45 -13.66
N PHE A 480 -5.58 8.57 -13.31
CA PHE A 480 -5.87 7.32 -14.04
C PHE A 480 -7.07 7.47 -14.99
N ILE A 481 -7.04 8.46 -15.87
CA ILE A 481 -8.11 8.78 -16.79
C ILE A 481 -7.83 8.16 -18.16
N GLU A 482 -8.85 7.58 -18.80
CA GLU A 482 -8.80 7.15 -20.20
C GLU A 482 -9.35 8.30 -21.07
N TYR A 483 -8.49 8.99 -21.81
CA TYR A 483 -8.92 10.10 -22.69
C TYR A 483 -9.76 9.66 -23.88
N GLY A 484 -9.62 8.41 -24.33
CA GLY A 484 -10.30 7.88 -25.51
C GLY A 484 -9.83 8.50 -26.83
N THR A 485 -10.42 8.04 -27.93
CA THR A 485 -10.02 8.46 -29.30
C THR A 485 -10.65 9.78 -29.74
N LYS A 486 -11.47 10.43 -28.93
CA LYS A 486 -12.16 11.68 -29.25
C LYS A 486 -11.55 12.92 -28.56
N ASN A 487 -10.50 12.77 -27.76
CA ASN A 487 -9.81 13.90 -27.13
C ASN A 487 -8.76 14.49 -28.12
N TYR A 488 -9.20 15.42 -28.96
CA TYR A 488 -8.34 16.05 -29.99
C TYR A 488 -7.13 16.80 -29.36
N LYS A 489 -7.27 17.41 -28.17
CA LYS A 489 -6.16 18.11 -27.49
C LYS A 489 -4.99 17.15 -27.26
N ILE A 490 -5.27 15.98 -26.68
CA ILE A 490 -4.25 14.97 -26.39
C ILE A 490 -3.69 14.34 -27.66
N ILE A 491 -4.54 14.09 -28.67
CA ILE A 491 -4.10 13.53 -29.95
C ILE A 491 -3.14 14.49 -30.66
N ASN A 492 -3.47 15.77 -30.68
CA ASN A 492 -2.61 16.81 -31.28
C ASN A 492 -1.28 16.92 -30.48
N PHE A 493 -1.34 16.95 -29.15
CA PHE A 493 -0.15 17.00 -28.31
C PHE A 493 0.82 15.82 -28.60
N ILE A 494 0.30 14.59 -28.70
CA ILE A 494 1.10 13.40 -29.05
C ILE A 494 1.69 13.54 -30.47
N SER A 495 0.91 14.06 -31.42
CA SER A 495 1.35 14.28 -32.80
C SER A 495 2.44 15.35 -32.89
N ASP A 496 2.27 16.48 -32.20
CA ASP A 496 3.20 17.62 -32.22
C ASP A 496 4.56 17.26 -31.59
N LEU A 497 4.56 16.35 -30.61
CA LEU A 497 5.77 15.80 -30.00
C LEU A 497 6.35 14.63 -30.83
N ASN A 498 5.70 14.19 -31.89
CA ASN A 498 6.08 13.02 -32.70
C ASN A 498 6.34 11.77 -31.80
N LEU A 499 5.50 11.56 -30.78
CA LEU A 499 5.62 10.43 -29.87
C LEU A 499 5.19 9.16 -30.61
N LYS A 500 6.16 8.30 -30.93
CA LYS A 500 5.92 7.02 -31.62
C LYS A 500 5.49 5.89 -30.70
N VAL A 501 5.21 6.19 -29.41
CA VAL A 501 4.89 5.20 -28.38
C VAL A 501 3.41 4.84 -28.43
N PRO A 502 3.04 3.56 -28.49
CA PRO A 502 1.65 3.11 -28.55
C PRO A 502 0.98 3.16 -27.17
N ILE A 503 0.50 4.35 -26.74
CA ILE A 503 -0.14 4.50 -25.44
C ILE A 503 -1.51 3.79 -25.42
N PRO A 504 -1.71 2.75 -24.58
CA PRO A 504 -2.96 2.02 -24.50
C PRO A 504 -4.13 2.92 -24.10
N LYS A 505 -5.20 2.96 -24.93
CA LYS A 505 -6.43 3.73 -24.70
C LYS A 505 -6.21 5.22 -24.37
N PHE A 506 -5.06 5.78 -24.70
CA PHE A 506 -4.64 7.13 -24.30
C PHE A 506 -4.77 7.36 -22.78
N GLN A 507 -4.31 6.40 -22.00
CA GLN A 507 -4.37 6.49 -20.55
C GLN A 507 -3.43 7.59 -20.06
N SER A 508 -3.99 8.51 -19.24
CA SER A 508 -3.28 9.71 -18.77
C SER A 508 -1.98 9.37 -18.04
N SER A 509 -2.02 8.47 -17.07
CA SER A 509 -0.84 8.11 -16.26
C SER A 509 0.32 7.57 -17.09
N LEU A 510 0.05 6.85 -18.18
CA LEU A 510 1.08 6.37 -19.10
C LEU A 510 1.65 7.51 -19.96
N LEU A 511 0.79 8.45 -20.39
CA LEU A 511 1.25 9.65 -21.10
C LEU A 511 2.10 10.53 -20.17
N PHE A 512 1.67 10.74 -18.92
CA PHE A 512 2.49 11.41 -17.90
C PHE A 512 3.87 10.75 -17.77
N THR A 513 3.93 9.41 -17.72
CA THR A 513 5.19 8.67 -17.62
C THR A 513 6.12 8.97 -18.80
N VAL A 514 5.59 8.88 -20.04
CA VAL A 514 6.36 9.13 -21.27
C VAL A 514 6.91 10.56 -21.30
N VAL A 515 6.07 11.54 -21.00
CA VAL A 515 6.44 12.97 -21.03
C VAL A 515 7.42 13.29 -19.90
N SER A 516 7.14 12.81 -18.69
CA SER A 516 7.99 13.06 -17.52
C SER A 516 9.39 12.46 -17.67
N MET A 517 9.55 11.31 -18.33
CA MET A 517 10.88 10.74 -18.58
C MET A 517 11.80 11.68 -19.36
N SER A 518 11.26 12.56 -20.20
CA SER A 518 12.06 13.57 -20.90
C SER A 518 12.56 14.70 -19.99
N LEU A 519 11.95 14.88 -18.81
CA LEU A 519 12.33 15.86 -17.79
C LEU A 519 13.30 15.28 -16.76
N VAL A 520 13.50 13.98 -16.73
CA VAL A 520 14.42 13.31 -15.79
C VAL A 520 15.87 13.49 -16.28
N GLU A 521 16.79 13.78 -15.33
CA GLU A 521 18.22 13.85 -15.64
C GLU A 521 18.74 12.55 -16.24
N LYS A 522 19.59 12.70 -17.28
CA LYS A 522 20.16 11.53 -17.98
C LYS A 522 21.20 10.87 -17.09
N GLU A 523 21.25 9.52 -17.10
CA GLU A 523 22.17 8.62 -16.36
C GLU A 523 21.95 8.60 -14.84
N SER A 524 21.52 9.68 -14.20
CA SER A 524 21.45 9.80 -12.73
C SER A 524 20.04 9.98 -12.18
N GLY A 525 19.09 10.41 -13.01
CA GLY A 525 17.75 10.79 -12.58
C GLY A 525 16.80 9.58 -12.52
N ILE A 526 15.80 9.70 -11.66
CA ILE A 526 14.80 8.66 -11.39
C ILE A 526 13.40 9.24 -11.61
N LEU A 527 12.52 8.44 -12.25
CA LEU A 527 11.08 8.63 -12.19
C LEU A 527 10.48 7.55 -11.29
N SER A 528 9.65 7.96 -10.34
CA SER A 528 8.92 7.03 -9.47
C SER A 528 7.45 7.40 -9.41
N PHE A 529 6.61 6.64 -10.11
CA PHE A 529 5.17 6.88 -10.16
C PHE A 529 4.36 5.71 -9.62
N VAL A 530 3.24 6.03 -8.97
CA VAL A 530 2.15 5.10 -8.73
C VAL A 530 1.35 4.96 -10.01
N LEU A 531 1.31 3.77 -10.58
CA LEU A 531 0.69 3.51 -11.89
C LEU A 531 -0.30 2.34 -11.80
N PRO A 532 -1.34 2.29 -12.63
CA PRO A 532 -2.28 1.18 -12.64
C PRO A 532 -1.60 -0.11 -13.12
N SER A 533 -1.60 -1.16 -12.28
CA SER A 533 -1.01 -2.47 -12.59
C SER A 533 -1.68 -3.16 -13.78
N GLY A 534 -3.01 -2.99 -13.93
CA GLY A 534 -3.78 -3.66 -14.98
C GLY A 534 -3.21 -3.44 -16.38
N PRO A 535 -3.18 -2.20 -16.91
CA PRO A 535 -2.64 -1.93 -18.23
C PRO A 535 -1.14 -2.13 -18.35
N LEU A 536 -0.37 -1.97 -17.27
CA LEU A 536 1.09 -2.09 -17.32
C LEU A 536 1.60 -3.52 -17.16
N LEU A 537 1.06 -4.30 -16.25
CA LEU A 537 1.60 -5.61 -15.91
C LEU A 537 0.73 -6.77 -16.43
N TYR A 538 -0.60 -6.63 -16.39
CA TYR A 538 -1.50 -7.78 -16.54
C TYR A 538 -2.26 -7.84 -17.86
N ASN A 539 -2.42 -6.70 -18.55
CA ASN A 539 -3.12 -6.69 -19.83
C ASN A 539 -2.22 -7.22 -20.96
N ASN A 540 -2.60 -8.36 -21.53
CA ASN A 540 -1.86 -9.08 -22.56
C ASN A 540 -2.40 -8.82 -23.99
N SER A 541 -3.16 -7.73 -24.20
CA SER A 541 -3.48 -7.27 -25.54
C SER A 541 -2.28 -6.56 -26.20
N GLN A 542 -2.27 -6.47 -27.53
CA GLN A 542 -1.08 -6.05 -28.29
C GLN A 542 -0.54 -4.67 -27.90
N LYS A 543 -1.43 -3.69 -27.69
CA LYS A 543 -1.01 -2.30 -27.37
C LYS A 543 -0.29 -2.21 -26.01
N PRO A 544 -0.82 -2.77 -24.88
CA PRO A 544 -0.08 -2.85 -23.63
C PRO A 544 1.24 -3.61 -23.72
N ILE A 545 1.28 -4.73 -24.44
CA ILE A 545 2.54 -5.49 -24.66
C ILE A 545 3.57 -4.60 -25.38
N ASN A 546 3.18 -3.91 -26.45
CA ASN A 546 4.08 -3.04 -27.20
C ASN A 546 4.56 -1.85 -26.35
N PHE A 547 3.69 -1.30 -25.50
CA PHE A 547 4.06 -0.23 -24.57
C PHE A 547 5.09 -0.72 -23.53
N ARG A 548 4.86 -1.91 -22.93
CA ARG A 548 5.82 -2.52 -22.00
C ARG A 548 7.18 -2.78 -22.67
N LYS A 549 7.18 -3.38 -23.85
CA LYS A 549 8.40 -3.64 -24.62
C LYS A 549 9.19 -2.36 -24.85
N TRP A 550 8.50 -1.31 -25.28
CA TRP A 550 9.14 -0.01 -25.43
C TRP A 550 9.72 0.50 -24.11
N LEU A 551 8.92 0.53 -23.03
CA LEU A 551 9.33 1.08 -21.74
C LEU A 551 10.56 0.34 -21.16
N PHE A 552 10.55 -1.00 -21.24
CA PHE A 552 11.64 -1.85 -20.71
C PHE A 552 12.87 -1.89 -21.62
N SER A 553 12.75 -1.49 -22.88
CA SER A 553 13.88 -1.38 -23.80
C SER A 553 14.59 -0.04 -23.73
N GLU A 554 13.84 1.04 -23.44
CA GLU A 554 14.38 2.41 -23.43
C GLU A 554 15.00 2.77 -22.07
N TYR A 555 14.42 2.31 -20.95
CA TYR A 555 14.78 2.74 -19.62
C TYR A 555 15.19 1.57 -18.71
N ASN A 556 16.13 1.83 -17.80
CA ASN A 556 16.46 0.86 -16.78
C ASN A 556 15.37 0.85 -15.69
N ILE A 557 14.89 -0.33 -15.37
CA ILE A 557 13.86 -0.53 -14.33
C ILE A 557 14.45 -1.50 -13.30
N PRO A 558 14.97 -1.01 -12.17
CA PRO A 558 15.54 -1.87 -11.15
C PRO A 558 14.47 -2.63 -10.38
N GLN A 559 13.31 -2.01 -10.13
CA GLN A 559 12.25 -2.65 -9.36
C GLN A 559 10.85 -2.13 -9.72
N ILE A 560 9.87 -3.01 -9.48
CA ILE A 560 8.44 -2.74 -9.56
C ILE A 560 7.82 -3.30 -8.28
N ILE A 561 7.10 -2.46 -7.53
CA ILE A 561 6.44 -2.87 -6.31
C ILE A 561 4.94 -2.93 -6.55
N ASP A 562 4.40 -4.13 -6.52
CA ASP A 562 3.03 -4.42 -6.87
C ASP A 562 2.12 -4.47 -5.64
N PHE A 563 1.22 -3.52 -5.54
CA PHE A 563 0.24 -3.40 -4.46
C PHE A 563 -1.14 -3.96 -4.81
N THR A 564 -1.24 -4.80 -5.83
CA THR A 564 -2.52 -5.35 -6.30
C THR A 564 -3.34 -5.97 -5.18
N TYR A 565 -2.72 -6.72 -4.26
CA TYR A 565 -3.41 -7.29 -3.09
C TYR A 565 -3.87 -6.26 -2.05
N LEU A 566 -3.34 -5.04 -2.10
CA LEU A 566 -3.69 -3.94 -1.20
C LEU A 566 -4.62 -2.91 -1.83
N SER A 567 -5.09 -3.11 -3.06
CA SER A 567 -5.93 -2.16 -3.80
C SER A 567 -7.15 -1.68 -3.01
N ASN A 568 -7.78 -2.58 -2.25
CA ASN A 568 -8.94 -2.28 -1.39
C ASN A 568 -8.59 -1.46 -0.12
N ILE A 569 -7.31 -1.35 0.22
CA ILE A 569 -6.81 -0.67 1.42
C ILE A 569 -6.23 0.68 1.06
N LEU A 570 -5.38 0.72 0.02
CA LEU A 570 -4.66 1.92 -0.40
C LEU A 570 -5.56 3.01 -0.98
N PHE A 571 -6.55 2.62 -1.79
CA PHE A 571 -7.39 3.55 -2.54
C PHE A 571 -8.87 3.23 -2.32
N LYS A 572 -9.38 3.54 -1.11
CA LYS A 572 -10.80 3.38 -0.77
C LYS A 572 -11.63 4.53 -1.33
N ASN A 573 -12.27 4.36 -2.46
CA ASN A 573 -13.36 5.24 -2.87
C ASN A 573 -14.67 4.80 -2.20
N LYS A 574 -15.15 5.59 -1.24
CA LYS A 574 -16.51 5.45 -0.68
C LYS A 574 -17.51 5.93 -1.73
N GLY A 575 -18.07 5.01 -2.51
CA GLY A 575 -19.18 5.32 -3.42
C GLY A 575 -19.13 4.64 -4.78
N ASN A 576 -17.95 4.35 -5.32
CA ASN A 576 -17.79 3.52 -6.52
C ASN A 576 -16.82 2.40 -6.23
N GLU A 577 -17.28 1.14 -6.30
CA GLU A 577 -16.48 -0.08 -6.08
C GLU A 577 -15.43 -0.35 -7.17
N LYS A 578 -14.90 0.66 -7.82
CA LYS A 578 -13.80 0.52 -8.78
C LYS A 578 -12.47 0.59 -8.06
N ASN A 579 -12.12 -0.48 -7.35
CA ASN A 579 -10.78 -0.66 -6.83
C ASN A 579 -9.80 -0.84 -7.99
N VAL A 580 -8.87 0.09 -8.13
CA VAL A 580 -7.82 0.02 -9.15
C VAL A 580 -6.59 -0.63 -8.54
N ALA A 581 -6.11 -1.73 -9.13
CA ALA A 581 -4.82 -2.32 -8.77
C ALA A 581 -3.70 -1.38 -9.20
N VAL A 582 -2.75 -1.11 -8.32
CA VAL A 582 -1.65 -0.18 -8.55
C VAL A 582 -0.30 -0.80 -8.23
N SER A 583 0.74 -0.25 -8.88
CA SER A 583 2.15 -0.57 -8.61
C SER A 583 2.98 0.70 -8.58
N ALA A 584 4.01 0.74 -7.73
CA ALA A 584 5.04 1.77 -7.83
C ALA A 584 6.14 1.31 -8.79
N PHE A 585 6.40 2.12 -9.80
CA PHE A 585 7.45 1.88 -10.79
C PHE A 585 8.63 2.80 -10.51
N PHE A 586 9.82 2.25 -10.59
CA PHE A 586 11.08 3.00 -10.47
C PHE A 586 11.83 2.88 -11.80
N LEU A 587 11.94 3.99 -12.51
CA LEU A 587 12.58 4.08 -13.82
C LEU A 587 13.78 5.00 -13.73
N GLU A 588 14.93 4.52 -14.17
CA GLU A 588 16.15 5.31 -14.29
C GLU A 588 16.34 5.73 -15.76
N ASN A 589 16.64 7.01 -16.00
CA ASN A 589 16.83 7.53 -17.35
C ASN A 589 18.22 7.16 -17.92
N LYS A 590 18.44 5.87 -18.01
CA LYS A 590 19.65 5.27 -18.60
C LYS A 590 19.33 3.99 -19.35
N VAL A 591 20.25 3.54 -20.18
CA VAL A 591 20.15 2.26 -20.89
C VAL A 591 19.98 1.11 -19.90
N PRO A 592 19.06 0.16 -20.17
CA PRO A 592 18.86 -1.00 -19.31
C PRO A 592 20.15 -1.78 -19.07
N ASP A 593 20.46 -2.06 -17.82
CA ASP A 593 21.57 -2.92 -17.41
C ASP A 593 21.22 -4.40 -17.53
N THR A 594 22.15 -5.30 -17.19
CA THR A 594 21.94 -6.75 -17.23
C THR A 594 21.31 -7.31 -15.95
N ASN A 595 21.12 -6.48 -14.91
CA ASN A 595 20.54 -6.94 -13.66
C ASN A 595 19.04 -7.29 -13.83
N PRO A 596 18.53 -8.29 -13.10
CA PRO A 596 17.13 -8.60 -13.16
C PRO A 596 16.28 -7.47 -12.57
N ILE A 597 15.04 -7.34 -13.04
CA ILE A 597 14.03 -6.48 -12.44
C ILE A 597 13.50 -7.18 -11.19
N TYR A 598 13.50 -6.49 -10.05
CA TYR A 598 12.83 -6.98 -8.86
C TYR A 598 11.34 -6.68 -8.94
N HIS A 599 10.51 -7.71 -9.11
CA HIS A 599 9.06 -7.61 -8.99
C HIS A 599 8.65 -8.05 -7.58
N ILE A 600 8.19 -7.09 -6.79
CA ILE A 600 7.87 -7.27 -5.37
C ILE A 600 6.35 -7.23 -5.21
N THR A 601 5.74 -8.35 -4.79
CA THR A 601 4.29 -8.47 -4.63
C THR A 601 3.90 -8.31 -3.15
N VAL A 602 3.42 -7.12 -2.77
CA VAL A 602 3.08 -6.83 -1.37
C VAL A 602 1.77 -7.51 -0.98
N LYS A 603 1.84 -8.46 -0.05
CA LYS A 603 0.67 -9.22 0.42
C LYS A 603 -0.15 -8.40 1.42
N LYS A 604 -1.46 -8.68 1.47
CA LYS A 604 -2.37 -8.16 2.48
C LYS A 604 -2.14 -8.92 3.80
N LEU A 605 -1.10 -8.54 4.52
CA LEU A 605 -0.88 -9.00 5.88
C LEU A 605 -1.65 -8.11 6.86
N LYS A 606 -1.96 -8.64 8.04
CA LYS A 606 -2.59 -7.88 9.12
C LYS A 606 -1.79 -6.62 9.44
N THR A 607 -0.47 -6.77 9.44
CA THR A 607 0.52 -5.72 9.65
C THR A 607 0.43 -4.54 8.68
N ALA A 608 0.18 -4.76 7.39
CA ALA A 608 0.13 -3.68 6.41
C ALA A 608 -1.04 -2.70 6.62
N LYS A 609 -2.18 -3.20 7.14
CA LYS A 609 -3.34 -2.37 7.46
C LYS A 609 -3.19 -1.65 8.79
N GLU A 610 -2.57 -2.29 9.76
CA GLU A 610 -2.56 -1.86 11.15
C GLU A 610 -1.36 -0.99 11.51
N ARG A 611 -0.23 -1.11 10.76
CA ARG A 611 1.03 -0.43 11.09
C ARG A 611 1.39 0.76 10.23
N GLN A 612 0.65 1.02 9.14
CA GLN A 612 0.97 2.06 8.17
C GLN A 612 2.38 1.92 7.56
N TYR A 613 2.88 0.69 7.40
CA TYR A 613 4.05 0.38 6.62
C TYR A 613 3.97 -1.04 6.02
N PHE A 614 4.79 -1.33 5.03
CA PHE A 614 4.79 -2.60 4.32
C PHE A 614 5.82 -3.56 4.93
N GLU A 615 5.46 -4.81 5.08
CA GLU A 615 6.40 -5.89 5.36
C GLU A 615 6.45 -6.81 4.13
N ILE A 616 7.66 -7.03 3.61
CA ILE A 616 7.90 -7.81 2.40
C ILE A 616 8.71 -9.02 2.79
N ASP A 617 8.19 -10.20 2.51
CA ASP A 617 8.80 -11.47 2.88
C ASP A 617 9.63 -12.08 1.74
N HIS A 618 10.43 -13.10 2.04
CA HIS A 618 11.28 -13.81 1.08
C HIS A 618 10.51 -14.23 -0.18
N TYR A 619 9.33 -14.85 -0.01
CA TYR A 619 8.54 -15.35 -1.15
C TYR A 619 7.79 -14.27 -1.94
N ASP A 620 7.80 -13.03 -1.47
CA ASP A 620 7.18 -11.90 -2.16
C ASP A 620 8.15 -11.21 -3.14
N PHE A 621 9.44 -11.59 -3.12
CA PHE A 621 10.46 -11.14 -4.07
C PHE A 621 10.61 -12.09 -5.25
N HIS A 622 10.52 -11.52 -6.45
CA HIS A 622 10.69 -12.25 -7.69
C HIS A 622 11.72 -11.54 -8.56
N LYS A 623 12.71 -12.28 -9.04
CA LYS A 623 13.70 -11.80 -10.00
C LYS A 623 13.18 -12.07 -11.40
N VAL A 624 12.98 -11.02 -12.20
CA VAL A 624 12.54 -11.12 -13.59
C VAL A 624 13.72 -10.75 -14.49
N SER A 625 14.16 -11.68 -15.33
CA SER A 625 15.21 -11.37 -16.31
C SER A 625 14.72 -10.31 -17.29
N LYS A 626 15.65 -9.52 -17.86
CA LYS A 626 15.28 -8.53 -18.89
C LYS A 626 14.62 -9.20 -20.10
N VAL A 627 15.04 -10.41 -20.44
CA VAL A 627 14.44 -11.22 -21.53
C VAL A 627 12.99 -11.57 -21.20
N ASP A 628 12.73 -12.10 -19.99
CA ASP A 628 11.37 -12.42 -19.59
C ASP A 628 10.47 -11.17 -19.51
N ALA A 629 11.00 -10.04 -19.06
CA ALA A 629 10.26 -8.80 -19.01
C ALA A 629 9.80 -8.32 -20.40
N LEU A 630 10.61 -8.55 -21.42
CA LEU A 630 10.32 -8.17 -22.81
C LEU A 630 9.44 -9.19 -23.54
N ASP A 631 9.71 -10.48 -23.36
CA ASP A 631 9.15 -11.54 -24.22
C ASP A 631 8.07 -12.37 -23.56
N ASN A 632 7.98 -12.37 -22.22
CA ASN A 632 7.04 -13.19 -21.48
C ASN A 632 5.97 -12.33 -20.77
N PRO A 633 4.83 -12.06 -21.42
CA PRO A 633 3.80 -11.16 -20.86
C PRO A 633 3.13 -11.72 -19.59
N PHE A 634 3.25 -13.02 -19.31
CA PHE A 634 2.61 -13.68 -18.17
C PHE A 634 3.46 -13.72 -16.90
N VAL A 635 4.75 -13.31 -16.98
CA VAL A 635 5.69 -13.38 -15.84
C VAL A 635 5.17 -12.58 -14.63
N TRP A 636 4.58 -11.40 -14.86
CA TRP A 636 4.07 -10.51 -13.82
C TRP A 636 2.91 -11.14 -13.05
N LYS A 637 1.96 -11.73 -13.79
CA LYS A 637 0.81 -12.41 -13.20
C LYS A 637 1.21 -13.69 -12.48
N SER A 638 2.14 -14.45 -13.04
CA SER A 638 2.71 -15.62 -12.38
C SER A 638 3.33 -15.25 -11.03
N ASN A 639 4.10 -14.17 -10.97
CA ASN A 639 4.72 -13.68 -9.74
C ASN A 639 3.69 -13.23 -8.71
N LEU A 640 2.62 -12.54 -9.14
CA LEU A 640 1.51 -12.18 -8.25
C LEU A 640 0.91 -13.43 -7.57
N LEU A 641 0.77 -14.54 -8.30
CA LEU A 641 0.14 -15.78 -7.84
C LEU A 641 1.11 -16.78 -7.15
N GLY A 642 2.38 -16.41 -6.93
CA GLY A 642 3.37 -17.20 -6.21
C GLY A 642 4.72 -17.36 -6.93
N GLY A 643 4.78 -17.11 -8.23
CA GLY A 643 6.02 -17.16 -9.01
C GLY A 643 6.58 -18.58 -9.24
N GLY A 644 7.90 -18.69 -9.29
CA GLY A 644 8.58 -19.96 -9.51
C GLY A 644 8.23 -20.61 -10.86
N ARG A 645 7.92 -21.90 -10.83
CA ARG A 645 7.65 -22.70 -12.05
C ARG A 645 6.34 -22.37 -12.77
N LEU A 646 5.46 -21.50 -12.19
CA LEU A 646 4.15 -21.15 -12.78
C LEU A 646 4.27 -20.59 -14.20
N VAL A 647 5.25 -19.74 -14.44
CA VAL A 647 5.44 -19.14 -15.77
C VAL A 647 5.76 -20.16 -16.85
N HIS A 648 6.54 -21.20 -16.51
CA HIS A 648 6.87 -22.27 -17.44
C HIS A 648 5.66 -23.13 -17.79
N LEU A 649 4.81 -23.45 -16.80
CA LEU A 649 3.56 -24.16 -17.02
C LEU A 649 2.61 -23.37 -17.95
N ILE A 650 2.46 -22.06 -17.71
CA ILE A 650 1.62 -21.21 -18.56
C ILE A 650 2.14 -21.18 -19.99
N ASN A 651 3.45 -21.04 -20.19
CA ASN A 651 4.08 -21.06 -21.52
C ASN A 651 3.91 -22.41 -22.21
N LYS A 652 4.03 -23.53 -21.48
CA LYS A 652 3.74 -24.89 -22.01
C LYS A 652 2.30 -24.97 -22.52
N LEU A 653 1.33 -24.54 -21.69
CA LEU A 653 -0.09 -24.58 -22.05
C LEU A 653 -0.46 -23.67 -23.25
N LYS A 654 0.19 -22.52 -23.35
CA LYS A 654 -0.02 -21.58 -24.45
C LYS A 654 0.37 -22.13 -25.83
N ASN A 655 1.27 -23.12 -25.89
CA ASN A 655 1.73 -23.70 -27.15
C ASN A 655 0.74 -24.70 -27.77
N PHE A 656 -0.31 -25.09 -27.05
CA PHE A 656 -1.38 -25.92 -27.61
C PHE A 656 -2.34 -25.07 -28.46
N PRO A 657 -3.02 -25.70 -29.45
CA PRO A 657 -4.10 -25.04 -30.21
C PRO A 657 -5.14 -24.44 -29.26
N SER A 658 -5.71 -23.30 -29.63
CA SER A 658 -6.69 -22.59 -28.81
C SER A 658 -8.12 -22.98 -29.09
N LEU A 659 -9.03 -22.77 -28.13
CA LEU A 659 -10.47 -22.90 -28.34
C LEU A 659 -10.96 -22.00 -29.48
N GLY A 660 -10.37 -20.81 -29.61
CA GLY A 660 -10.68 -19.89 -30.71
C GLY A 660 -10.38 -20.50 -32.08
N GLU A 661 -9.21 -21.10 -32.25
CA GLU A 661 -8.82 -21.78 -33.51
C GLU A 661 -9.76 -22.96 -33.81
N TYR A 662 -10.14 -23.74 -32.83
CA TYR A 662 -11.14 -24.80 -32.97
C TYR A 662 -12.50 -24.25 -33.44
N LEU A 663 -12.98 -23.17 -32.79
CA LEU A 663 -14.26 -22.55 -33.15
C LEU A 663 -14.22 -21.86 -34.53
N ASP A 664 -13.12 -21.23 -34.90
CA ASP A 664 -12.92 -20.63 -36.24
C ASP A 664 -12.92 -21.71 -37.31
N GLU A 665 -12.37 -22.87 -37.04
CA GLU A 665 -12.44 -24.02 -37.95
C GLU A 665 -13.89 -24.52 -38.13
N LYS A 666 -14.63 -24.62 -37.01
CA LYS A 666 -16.06 -24.99 -37.01
C LYS A 666 -16.94 -23.95 -37.73
N GLU A 667 -16.64 -22.65 -37.57
CA GLU A 667 -17.32 -21.59 -38.31
C GLU A 667 -17.14 -21.78 -39.84
N LYS A 668 -15.92 -22.06 -40.26
CA LYS A 668 -15.60 -22.24 -41.71
C LYS A 668 -16.17 -23.53 -42.29
N LYS A 669 -16.15 -24.65 -41.54
CA LYS A 669 -16.52 -25.97 -42.06
C LYS A 669 -17.99 -26.32 -41.85
N SER A 670 -18.58 -25.89 -40.72
CA SER A 670 -19.92 -26.30 -40.29
C SER A 670 -20.87 -25.11 -40.03
N GLY A 671 -20.46 -23.88 -40.30
CA GLY A 671 -21.30 -22.68 -40.16
C GLY A 671 -21.63 -22.30 -38.71
N TRP A 672 -20.82 -22.73 -37.73
CA TRP A 672 -20.98 -22.30 -36.36
C TRP A 672 -20.85 -20.79 -36.26
N LEU A 673 -21.49 -20.18 -35.26
CA LEU A 673 -21.37 -18.74 -34.99
C LEU A 673 -21.04 -18.51 -33.52
N VAL A 674 -20.06 -17.65 -33.26
CA VAL A 674 -19.61 -17.29 -31.92
C VAL A 674 -19.75 -15.78 -31.70
N GLY A 675 -20.55 -15.38 -30.72
CA GLY A 675 -20.77 -13.96 -30.45
C GLY A 675 -21.05 -13.65 -28.99
N VAL A 676 -20.86 -12.40 -28.61
CA VAL A 676 -21.36 -11.86 -27.34
C VAL A 676 -22.78 -11.34 -27.51
N GLY A 677 -23.57 -11.36 -26.45
CA GLY A 677 -24.94 -10.87 -26.48
C GLY A 677 -25.06 -9.36 -26.71
N PHE A 678 -26.27 -8.84 -26.53
CA PHE A 678 -26.60 -7.45 -26.77
C PHE A 678 -26.11 -6.52 -25.65
N PHE A 679 -26.01 -5.22 -25.95
CA PHE A 679 -25.67 -4.18 -24.99
C PHE A 679 -26.91 -3.36 -24.62
N ILE A 680 -27.08 -3.10 -23.31
CA ILE A 680 -28.00 -2.08 -22.81
C ILE A 680 -27.26 -0.75 -22.75
N GLY A 681 -27.85 0.30 -23.32
CA GLY A 681 -27.28 1.63 -23.39
C GLY A 681 -28.08 2.70 -22.65
N ASN A 682 -27.66 3.95 -22.82
CA ASN A 682 -28.32 5.11 -22.20
C ASN A 682 -29.29 5.84 -23.10
N LYS A 683 -29.42 5.44 -24.35
CA LYS A 683 -30.30 6.09 -25.34
C LYS A 683 -31.42 5.16 -25.77
N LYS A 684 -32.65 5.65 -25.70
CA LYS A 684 -33.81 4.94 -26.23
C LYS A 684 -33.63 4.77 -27.76
N ASN A 685 -33.63 3.52 -28.20
CA ASN A 685 -33.57 3.21 -29.62
C ASN A 685 -34.99 3.29 -30.19
N LYS A 686 -35.19 4.05 -31.28
CA LYS A 686 -36.52 4.20 -31.93
C LYS A 686 -36.94 2.95 -32.68
N ASP A 687 -35.97 2.14 -33.13
CA ASP A 687 -36.19 0.85 -33.78
C ASP A 687 -35.83 -0.28 -32.82
N ILE A 688 -36.76 -0.60 -31.90
CA ILE A 688 -36.60 -1.73 -30.95
C ILE A 688 -36.43 -3.00 -31.79
N ASP A 689 -35.28 -3.63 -31.68
CA ASP A 689 -34.92 -4.80 -32.41
C ASP A 689 -35.85 -5.98 -32.04
N LYS A 690 -36.70 -6.40 -32.97
CA LYS A 690 -37.65 -7.53 -32.85
C LYS A 690 -36.95 -8.86 -32.50
N ILE A 691 -35.65 -8.93 -32.70
CA ILE A 691 -34.82 -10.10 -32.35
C ILE A 691 -34.66 -10.24 -30.83
N ILE A 692 -34.70 -9.14 -30.09
CA ILE A 692 -34.39 -9.10 -28.65
C ILE A 692 -35.62 -8.75 -27.84
N PHE A 693 -36.38 -7.72 -28.26
CA PHE A 693 -37.56 -7.25 -27.53
C PHE A 693 -38.64 -8.32 -27.48
N GLN A 694 -39.25 -8.52 -26.33
CA GLN A 694 -40.28 -9.55 -26.06
C GLN A 694 -39.80 -10.98 -26.39
N LYS A 695 -38.54 -11.27 -26.19
CA LYS A 695 -37.96 -12.62 -26.32
C LYS A 695 -37.47 -13.14 -24.97
N PRO A 696 -37.46 -14.48 -24.78
CA PRO A 696 -36.90 -15.07 -23.57
C PRO A 696 -35.44 -14.63 -23.36
N THR A 697 -35.11 -14.21 -22.14
CA THR A 697 -33.82 -13.66 -21.82
C THR A 697 -33.24 -14.28 -20.54
N ILE A 698 -31.91 -14.48 -20.56
CA ILE A 698 -31.19 -14.92 -19.36
C ILE A 698 -30.77 -13.68 -18.55
N PRO A 699 -31.26 -13.55 -17.29
CA PRO A 699 -30.71 -12.60 -16.33
C PRO A 699 -29.28 -12.98 -15.97
N THR A 700 -28.31 -12.07 -16.23
CA THR A 700 -26.87 -12.37 -16.04
C THR A 700 -26.53 -12.69 -14.59
N GLU A 701 -27.20 -12.07 -13.62
CA GLU A 701 -27.05 -12.30 -12.18
C GLU A 701 -27.48 -13.72 -11.74
N LYS A 702 -28.48 -14.30 -12.42
CA LYS A 702 -28.97 -15.65 -12.14
C LYS A 702 -28.13 -16.75 -12.81
N PHE A 703 -27.29 -16.38 -13.75
CA PHE A 703 -26.36 -17.31 -14.38
C PHE A 703 -25.16 -17.55 -13.45
N THR A 704 -25.23 -18.60 -12.67
CA THR A 704 -24.24 -18.96 -11.64
C THR A 704 -23.26 -20.03 -12.15
N GLU A 705 -22.35 -20.45 -11.30
CA GLU A 705 -21.40 -21.54 -11.59
C GLU A 705 -22.08 -22.90 -11.79
N ASN A 706 -23.31 -23.06 -11.31
CA ASN A 706 -24.13 -24.27 -11.53
C ASN A 706 -25.00 -24.18 -12.80
N GLY A 707 -24.80 -23.15 -13.63
CA GLY A 707 -25.64 -22.86 -14.78
C GLY A 707 -26.78 -21.91 -14.43
N ILE A 708 -27.91 -22.07 -15.07
CA ILE A 708 -29.15 -21.31 -14.83
C ILE A 708 -30.33 -22.30 -14.70
N ASN A 709 -31.24 -22.02 -13.79
CA ASN A 709 -32.50 -22.79 -13.71
C ASN A 709 -33.48 -22.28 -14.78
N SER A 710 -34.25 -23.18 -15.37
CA SER A 710 -35.29 -22.82 -16.37
C SER A 710 -36.25 -21.76 -15.86
N ASP A 711 -36.61 -21.83 -14.58
CA ASP A 711 -37.59 -20.94 -13.93
C ASP A 711 -37.01 -19.51 -13.71
N ASP A 712 -35.70 -19.34 -13.79
CA ASP A 712 -35.06 -18.04 -13.69
C ASP A 712 -34.99 -17.31 -15.04
N ILE A 713 -35.36 -17.96 -16.16
CA ILE A 713 -35.38 -17.34 -17.49
C ILE A 713 -36.61 -16.42 -17.56
N VAL A 714 -36.35 -15.16 -17.91
CA VAL A 714 -37.44 -14.18 -18.12
C VAL A 714 -38.06 -14.44 -19.48
N ASP A 715 -39.37 -14.75 -19.51
CA ASP A 715 -40.09 -15.12 -20.72
C ASP A 715 -40.16 -13.97 -21.76
N SER A 716 -40.19 -12.75 -21.30
CA SER A 716 -40.25 -11.56 -22.14
C SER A 716 -39.30 -10.48 -21.67
N PHE A 717 -38.37 -10.08 -22.54
CA PHE A 717 -37.43 -8.95 -22.27
C PHE A 717 -38.08 -7.65 -22.75
N GLU A 718 -38.23 -6.68 -21.83
CA GLU A 718 -38.96 -5.42 -22.08
C GLU A 718 -38.09 -4.16 -22.05
N GLU A 719 -36.77 -4.28 -21.92
CA GLU A 719 -35.85 -3.13 -21.93
C GLU A 719 -35.78 -2.48 -23.32
N GLU A 720 -36.01 -1.18 -23.40
CA GLU A 720 -36.00 -0.40 -24.66
C GLU A 720 -34.64 0.21 -25.02
N TYR A 721 -33.65 0.13 -24.13
CA TYR A 721 -32.35 0.81 -24.28
C TYR A 721 -31.26 -0.13 -24.81
N ILE A 722 -31.39 -0.58 -26.04
CA ILE A 722 -30.45 -1.50 -26.71
C ILE A 722 -29.53 -0.72 -27.64
N GLU A 723 -28.21 -0.71 -27.35
CA GLU A 723 -27.23 0.03 -28.17
C GLU A 723 -26.64 -0.79 -29.34
N ALA A 724 -26.51 -2.11 -29.17
CA ALA A 724 -25.88 -2.97 -30.16
C ALA A 724 -26.81 -4.09 -30.60
N ILE A 725 -27.21 -4.03 -31.85
CA ILE A 725 -28.00 -5.05 -32.54
C ILE A 725 -27.07 -6.24 -32.86
N ARG A 726 -27.54 -7.47 -32.64
CA ARG A 726 -26.81 -8.69 -32.97
C ARG A 726 -27.52 -9.46 -34.07
N LYS A 727 -26.78 -10.32 -34.79
CA LYS A 727 -27.40 -11.23 -35.77
C LYS A 727 -28.29 -12.20 -34.99
N GLU A 728 -29.53 -12.37 -35.45
CA GLU A 728 -30.52 -13.25 -34.82
C GLU A 728 -30.02 -14.69 -34.60
N THR A 729 -29.21 -15.17 -35.52
CA THR A 729 -28.68 -16.55 -35.52
C THR A 729 -27.92 -16.91 -34.22
N ILE A 730 -27.26 -15.94 -33.55
CA ILE A 730 -26.53 -16.21 -32.31
C ILE A 730 -27.46 -16.51 -31.12
N PHE A 731 -28.76 -16.28 -31.26
CA PHE A 731 -29.78 -16.57 -30.23
C PHE A 731 -30.58 -17.82 -30.56
N LYS A 732 -30.36 -18.44 -31.73
CA LYS A 732 -31.09 -19.63 -32.19
C LYS A 732 -30.49 -20.91 -31.64
N PRO A 733 -31.32 -21.90 -31.21
CA PRO A 733 -30.83 -23.19 -30.77
C PRO A 733 -30.27 -24.06 -31.92
N PRO A 734 -29.41 -25.02 -31.62
CA PRO A 734 -28.82 -25.31 -30.30
C PRO A 734 -27.73 -24.28 -29.94
N LEU A 735 -27.75 -23.92 -28.65
CA LEU A 735 -26.89 -22.87 -28.10
C LEU A 735 -26.04 -23.40 -26.92
N LEU A 736 -24.78 -23.07 -26.92
CA LEU A 736 -23.90 -23.15 -25.74
C LEU A 736 -23.57 -21.74 -25.25
N LEU A 737 -23.87 -21.43 -24.02
CA LEU A 737 -23.69 -20.13 -23.40
C LEU A 737 -22.61 -20.20 -22.34
N ILE A 738 -21.60 -19.35 -22.44
CA ILE A 738 -20.48 -19.27 -21.51
C ILE A 738 -20.49 -17.88 -20.88
N LYS A 739 -20.63 -17.79 -19.55
CA LYS A 739 -20.55 -16.52 -18.83
C LYS A 739 -19.10 -16.00 -18.81
N ARG A 740 -18.92 -14.73 -19.07
CA ARG A 740 -17.61 -14.07 -19.02
C ARG A 740 -17.14 -13.81 -17.58
N SER A 741 -17.22 -14.85 -16.76
CA SER A 741 -16.69 -14.86 -15.39
C SER A 741 -16.34 -16.31 -15.01
N ILE A 742 -15.38 -16.43 -14.11
CA ILE A 742 -14.98 -17.71 -13.54
C ILE A 742 -15.68 -17.87 -12.21
N GLY A 743 -16.31 -19.04 -11.96
CA GLY A 743 -16.87 -19.39 -10.66
C GLY A 743 -15.79 -19.88 -9.69
N ASN A 744 -16.17 -20.07 -8.44
CA ASN A 744 -15.24 -20.57 -7.41
C ASN A 744 -14.79 -22.02 -7.69
N LYS A 745 -15.62 -22.82 -8.32
CA LYS A 745 -15.33 -24.23 -8.61
C LYS A 745 -15.36 -24.56 -10.11
N THR A 746 -16.19 -23.87 -10.89
CA THR A 746 -16.45 -24.18 -12.30
C THR A 746 -16.40 -22.94 -13.17
N ILE A 747 -16.39 -23.15 -14.48
CA ILE A 747 -16.66 -22.10 -15.49
C ILE A 747 -18.15 -22.15 -15.77
N PRO A 748 -18.93 -21.05 -15.57
CA PRO A 748 -20.38 -21.07 -15.77
C PRO A 748 -20.75 -21.29 -17.23
N ILE A 749 -21.40 -22.42 -17.53
CA ILE A 749 -21.84 -22.81 -18.88
C ILE A 749 -23.26 -23.32 -18.82
N TYR A 750 -24.07 -22.94 -19.82
CA TYR A 750 -25.45 -23.40 -19.98
C TYR A 750 -25.71 -23.81 -21.43
N PHE A 751 -26.36 -24.96 -21.62
CA PHE A 751 -26.82 -25.42 -22.94
C PHE A 751 -28.31 -25.23 -23.08
N SER A 752 -28.76 -24.74 -24.26
CA SER A 752 -30.18 -24.53 -24.56
C SER A 752 -30.57 -25.06 -25.91
N ASP A 753 -31.72 -25.75 -25.93
CA ASP A 753 -32.45 -26.14 -27.17
C ASP A 753 -33.55 -25.15 -27.53
N THR A 754 -33.69 -24.03 -26.80
CA THR A 754 -34.70 -23.00 -27.05
C THR A 754 -34.05 -21.70 -27.45
N TYR A 755 -34.83 -20.84 -28.11
CA TYR A 755 -34.36 -19.46 -28.42
C TYR A 755 -34.17 -18.67 -27.16
N LEU A 756 -32.97 -18.16 -26.94
CA LEU A 756 -32.64 -17.36 -25.77
C LEU A 756 -31.79 -16.14 -26.15
N THR A 757 -32.20 -15.00 -25.63
CA THR A 757 -31.36 -13.79 -25.70
C THR A 757 -30.55 -13.63 -24.41
N TYR A 758 -29.43 -12.93 -24.49
CA TYR A 758 -28.49 -12.73 -23.41
C TYR A 758 -27.67 -11.48 -23.62
N ARG A 759 -27.21 -10.90 -22.52
CA ARG A 759 -26.39 -9.68 -22.53
C ARG A 759 -24.91 -9.97 -22.90
N ASN A 760 -24.15 -8.93 -23.14
CA ASN A 760 -22.73 -8.98 -23.56
C ASN A 760 -21.80 -9.65 -22.54
N GLU A 761 -22.24 -9.87 -21.29
CA GLU A 761 -21.52 -10.66 -20.29
C GLU A 761 -21.53 -12.17 -20.59
N VAL A 762 -22.27 -12.60 -21.61
CA VAL A 762 -22.34 -14.00 -22.02
C VAL A 762 -21.85 -14.15 -23.46
N ILE A 763 -21.09 -15.19 -23.73
CA ILE A 763 -20.69 -15.64 -25.06
C ILE A 763 -21.63 -16.75 -25.45
N GLY A 764 -22.24 -16.64 -26.62
CA GLY A 764 -23.04 -17.70 -27.23
C GLY A 764 -22.31 -18.36 -28.38
N ILE A 765 -22.41 -19.66 -28.44
CA ILE A 765 -21.95 -20.51 -29.55
C ILE A 765 -23.17 -21.21 -30.11
N HIS A 766 -23.53 -20.89 -31.36
CA HIS A 766 -24.60 -21.52 -32.12
C HIS A 766 -24.02 -22.55 -33.07
N SER A 767 -24.66 -23.70 -33.21
CA SER A 767 -24.30 -24.75 -34.19
C SER A 767 -25.52 -25.21 -34.99
N SER A 768 -25.29 -26.08 -35.98
CA SER A 768 -26.35 -26.81 -36.64
C SER A 768 -26.96 -27.84 -35.68
N LYS A 769 -28.17 -28.37 -36.02
CA LYS A 769 -28.82 -29.39 -35.23
C LYS A 769 -28.01 -30.71 -35.23
N GLU A 770 -27.32 -31.00 -36.32
CA GLU A 770 -26.46 -32.16 -36.50
C GLU A 770 -25.27 -32.13 -35.53
N ASP A 771 -24.74 -30.95 -35.25
CA ASP A 771 -23.59 -30.74 -34.37
C ASP A 771 -23.96 -30.55 -32.89
N LYS A 772 -25.23 -30.74 -32.50
CA LYS A 772 -25.70 -30.59 -31.11
C LYS A 772 -24.84 -31.36 -30.11
N GLN A 773 -24.45 -32.61 -30.39
CA GLN A 773 -23.66 -33.44 -29.52
C GLN A 773 -22.25 -32.85 -29.34
N LEU A 774 -21.69 -32.20 -30.36
CA LEU A 774 -20.38 -31.53 -30.24
C LEU A 774 -20.43 -30.33 -29.27
N LEU A 775 -21.58 -29.59 -29.24
CA LEU A 775 -21.74 -28.52 -28.22
C LEU A 775 -21.85 -29.10 -26.80
N LEU A 776 -22.54 -30.23 -26.61
CA LEU A 776 -22.61 -30.89 -25.31
C LEU A 776 -21.24 -31.40 -24.84
N ASN A 777 -20.47 -32.01 -25.73
CA ASN A 777 -19.11 -32.43 -25.44
C ASN A 777 -18.22 -31.23 -25.09
N LEU A 778 -18.37 -30.11 -25.78
CA LEU A 778 -17.65 -28.86 -25.47
C LEU A 778 -18.01 -28.33 -24.09
N LYS A 779 -19.30 -28.38 -23.70
CA LYS A 779 -19.74 -28.02 -22.35
C LYS A 779 -19.04 -28.89 -21.29
N GLU A 780 -19.09 -30.21 -21.43
CA GLU A 780 -18.51 -31.15 -20.47
C GLU A 780 -17.01 -30.94 -20.32
N ARG A 781 -16.31 -30.74 -21.43
CA ARG A 781 -14.87 -30.54 -21.47
C ARG A 781 -14.45 -29.25 -20.75
N ILE A 782 -15.25 -28.16 -20.83
CA ILE A 782 -14.86 -26.87 -20.26
C ILE A 782 -15.38 -26.67 -18.83
N HIS A 783 -16.61 -27.07 -18.54
CA HIS A 783 -17.33 -26.67 -17.33
C HIS A 783 -16.58 -26.98 -16.02
N ASN A 784 -16.16 -28.22 -15.83
CA ASN A 784 -15.51 -28.68 -14.59
C ASN A 784 -13.98 -28.75 -14.68
N ASN A 785 -13.39 -28.26 -15.76
CA ASN A 785 -11.96 -28.41 -16.02
C ASN A 785 -11.12 -27.45 -15.17
N GLN A 786 -10.40 -27.98 -14.19
CA GLN A 786 -9.57 -27.18 -13.29
C GLN A 786 -8.36 -26.58 -14.00
N LEU A 787 -7.81 -27.23 -15.04
CA LEU A 787 -6.73 -26.68 -15.86
C LEU A 787 -7.18 -25.42 -16.59
N TYR A 788 -8.41 -25.40 -17.12
CA TYR A 788 -8.94 -24.22 -17.80
C TYR A 788 -9.24 -23.09 -16.83
N ARG A 789 -9.75 -23.38 -15.62
CA ARG A 789 -9.88 -22.39 -14.56
C ARG A 789 -8.53 -21.79 -14.20
N PHE A 790 -7.52 -22.63 -13.96
CA PHE A 790 -6.15 -22.21 -13.67
C PHE A 790 -5.61 -21.30 -14.79
N TYR A 791 -5.75 -21.73 -16.04
CA TYR A 791 -5.28 -20.95 -17.19
C TYR A 791 -5.94 -19.58 -17.28
N LEU A 792 -7.25 -19.49 -17.11
CA LEU A 792 -7.98 -18.22 -17.09
C LEU A 792 -7.55 -17.32 -15.92
N ILE A 793 -7.36 -17.86 -14.75
CA ILE A 793 -6.90 -17.10 -13.57
C ILE A 793 -5.50 -16.53 -13.79
N THR A 794 -4.61 -17.32 -14.39
CA THR A 794 -3.20 -16.95 -14.56
C THR A 794 -2.95 -16.05 -15.78
N THR A 795 -3.79 -16.11 -16.81
CA THR A 795 -3.57 -15.38 -18.07
C THR A 795 -4.50 -14.19 -18.27
N SER A 796 -5.69 -14.17 -17.67
CA SER A 796 -6.62 -13.05 -17.83
C SER A 796 -6.12 -11.78 -17.15
N ALA A 797 -6.28 -10.65 -17.83
CA ALA A 797 -5.96 -9.32 -17.30
C ALA A 797 -6.86 -8.89 -16.12
N ARG A 798 -8.04 -9.47 -15.99
CA ARG A 798 -9.06 -9.07 -15.01
C ARG A 798 -9.25 -10.05 -13.87
N ALA A 799 -9.15 -11.34 -14.16
CA ALA A 799 -9.35 -12.37 -13.14
C ALA A 799 -8.34 -12.21 -12.01
N GLY A 800 -8.82 -12.11 -10.78
CA GLY A 800 -7.96 -12.04 -9.61
C GLY A 800 -7.10 -10.77 -9.48
N VAL A 801 -7.50 -9.64 -10.10
CA VAL A 801 -6.77 -8.36 -9.97
C VAL A 801 -7.52 -7.34 -9.12
N THR A 802 -8.85 -7.25 -9.20
CA THR A 802 -9.60 -6.19 -8.52
C THR A 802 -10.89 -6.58 -7.83
N LYS A 803 -11.42 -7.80 -8.00
CA LYS A 803 -12.74 -8.19 -7.46
C LYS A 803 -12.77 -9.65 -6.99
N SER A 804 -13.66 -9.92 -6.03
CA SER A 804 -14.05 -11.28 -5.63
C SER A 804 -14.77 -12.06 -6.74
N THR A 805 -15.35 -11.38 -7.73
CA THR A 805 -15.82 -11.96 -8.98
C THR A 805 -14.70 -11.95 -10.00
N PHE A 806 -14.51 -13.04 -10.73
CA PHE A 806 -13.43 -13.19 -11.71
C PHE A 806 -13.93 -12.93 -13.13
N PRO A 807 -14.13 -11.66 -13.54
CA PRO A 807 -14.54 -11.35 -14.91
C PRO A 807 -13.39 -11.63 -15.87
N VAL A 808 -13.73 -12.18 -17.03
CA VAL A 808 -12.79 -12.43 -18.13
C VAL A 808 -13.27 -11.80 -19.42
N TYR A 809 -12.36 -11.54 -20.34
CA TYR A 809 -12.73 -11.10 -21.69
C TYR A 809 -13.12 -12.31 -22.56
N LYS A 810 -13.88 -12.06 -23.65
CA LYS A 810 -14.14 -13.10 -24.66
C LYS A 810 -12.81 -13.74 -25.11
N GLN A 811 -11.79 -12.91 -25.38
CA GLN A 811 -10.50 -13.38 -25.87
C GLN A 811 -9.80 -14.32 -24.87
N ASP A 812 -9.94 -14.11 -23.55
CA ASP A 812 -9.36 -14.99 -22.55
C ASP A 812 -9.92 -16.43 -22.69
N ILE A 813 -11.24 -16.53 -22.91
CA ILE A 813 -11.90 -17.82 -23.13
C ILE A 813 -11.50 -18.44 -24.48
N MET A 814 -11.38 -17.62 -25.53
CA MET A 814 -10.94 -18.09 -26.83
C MET A 814 -9.49 -18.61 -26.84
N ASN A 815 -8.66 -18.08 -25.94
CA ASN A 815 -7.25 -18.50 -25.78
C ASN A 815 -7.05 -19.74 -24.90
N LEU A 816 -8.12 -20.41 -24.42
CA LEU A 816 -7.99 -21.67 -23.69
C LEU A 816 -7.23 -22.73 -24.51
N PRO A 817 -6.26 -23.46 -23.95
CA PRO A 817 -5.57 -24.53 -24.63
C PRO A 817 -6.55 -25.65 -24.95
N PHE A 818 -6.79 -25.93 -26.21
CA PHE A 818 -7.83 -26.82 -26.67
C PHE A 818 -7.35 -27.74 -27.82
N PRO A 819 -6.39 -28.67 -27.56
CA PRO A 819 -5.99 -29.65 -28.56
C PRO A 819 -7.16 -30.57 -28.95
N VAL A 820 -7.07 -31.24 -30.06
CA VAL A 820 -8.11 -32.14 -30.54
C VAL A 820 -8.34 -33.30 -29.56
N ASP A 821 -7.28 -33.90 -29.08
CA ASP A 821 -7.28 -34.89 -28.00
C ASP A 821 -6.87 -34.22 -26.68
N GLU A 822 -7.71 -34.32 -25.66
CA GLU A 822 -7.38 -33.77 -24.31
C GLU A 822 -6.13 -34.43 -23.71
N ASN A 823 -5.86 -35.69 -24.03
CA ASN A 823 -4.70 -36.40 -23.53
C ASN A 823 -3.38 -35.87 -24.05
N GLU A 824 -3.36 -35.02 -25.09
CA GLU A 824 -2.17 -34.33 -25.53
C GLU A 824 -1.59 -33.40 -24.47
N ILE A 825 -2.43 -32.94 -23.49
CA ILE A 825 -1.96 -32.11 -22.38
C ILE A 825 -1.53 -33.03 -21.23
N GLU A 826 -0.34 -33.57 -21.34
CA GLU A 826 0.27 -34.33 -20.25
C GLU A 826 0.78 -33.40 -19.16
N LEU A 827 0.27 -33.53 -17.94
CA LEU A 827 0.73 -32.81 -16.76
C LEU A 827 1.65 -33.70 -15.92
N THR A 828 2.76 -33.14 -15.51
CA THR A 828 3.60 -33.76 -14.49
C THR A 828 2.94 -33.58 -13.11
N LYS A 829 3.27 -34.46 -12.17
CA LYS A 829 2.83 -34.35 -10.77
C LYS A 829 3.12 -32.97 -10.16
N PHE A 830 4.24 -32.36 -10.50
CA PHE A 830 4.61 -31.04 -10.01
C PHE A 830 3.75 -29.92 -10.62
N GLU A 831 3.36 -30.06 -11.87
CA GLU A 831 2.43 -29.14 -12.53
C GLU A 831 1.01 -29.25 -11.94
N GLU A 832 0.55 -30.45 -11.58
CA GLU A 832 -0.72 -30.63 -10.88
C GLU A 832 -0.72 -29.96 -9.49
N ILE A 833 0.39 -30.04 -8.74
CA ILE A 833 0.59 -29.35 -7.48
C ILE A 833 0.46 -27.81 -7.68
N LEU A 834 1.11 -27.27 -8.70
CA LEU A 834 1.03 -25.84 -9.00
C LEU A 834 -0.40 -25.39 -9.32
N ILE A 835 -1.11 -26.17 -10.14
CA ILE A 835 -2.52 -25.88 -10.47
C ILE A 835 -3.37 -25.88 -9.21
N LYS A 836 -3.26 -26.92 -8.39
CA LYS A 836 -4.03 -27.09 -7.16
C LYS A 836 -3.78 -25.94 -6.19
N ASP A 837 -2.52 -25.66 -5.83
CA ASP A 837 -2.17 -24.63 -4.87
C ASP A 837 -2.58 -23.22 -5.36
N THR A 838 -2.44 -22.95 -6.67
CA THR A 838 -2.88 -21.67 -7.25
C THR A 838 -4.39 -21.50 -7.14
N LEU A 839 -5.18 -22.54 -7.39
CA LEU A 839 -6.63 -22.50 -7.31
C LEU A 839 -7.14 -22.42 -5.87
N ASP A 840 -6.49 -23.15 -4.94
CA ASP A 840 -6.93 -23.24 -3.55
C ASP A 840 -6.51 -22.02 -2.73
N TYR A 841 -5.36 -21.40 -3.04
CA TYR A 841 -4.74 -20.40 -2.18
C TYR A 841 -4.32 -19.11 -2.89
N GLY A 842 -4.02 -19.14 -4.20
CA GLY A 842 -3.41 -18.01 -4.91
C GLY A 842 -4.23 -16.71 -4.90
N LEU A 843 -5.54 -16.80 -4.70
CA LEU A 843 -6.46 -15.66 -4.71
C LEU A 843 -6.95 -15.22 -3.32
N GLU A 844 -6.57 -15.92 -2.24
CA GLU A 844 -7.10 -15.65 -0.89
C GLU A 844 -6.82 -14.21 -0.41
N PHE A 845 -5.66 -13.64 -0.78
CA PHE A 845 -5.31 -12.27 -0.41
C PHE A 845 -6.16 -11.18 -1.09
N LEU A 846 -6.93 -11.53 -2.14
CA LEU A 846 -7.83 -10.61 -2.84
C LEU A 846 -9.23 -10.57 -2.22
N GLY A 847 -9.58 -11.55 -1.38
CA GLY A 847 -10.86 -11.65 -0.70
C GLY A 847 -11.08 -10.52 0.32
N LYS A 848 -12.37 -10.27 0.65
CA LYS A 848 -12.78 -9.37 1.74
C LYS A 848 -12.62 -10.01 3.13
N ASP A 849 -12.49 -11.33 3.19
CA ASP A 849 -12.44 -12.08 4.43
C ASP A 849 -11.13 -11.90 5.20
N ASN A 850 -11.26 -11.72 6.51
CA ASN A 850 -10.12 -11.72 7.43
C ASN A 850 -9.63 -13.14 7.76
N ASN A 851 -10.32 -14.19 7.29
CA ASN A 851 -10.01 -15.59 7.60
C ASN A 851 -9.24 -16.26 6.44
N ILE A 852 -8.08 -15.71 6.13
CA ILE A 852 -7.19 -16.20 5.07
C ILE A 852 -6.54 -17.51 5.54
N LYS A 853 -6.80 -18.62 4.86
CA LYS A 853 -6.32 -19.96 5.25
C LYS A 853 -4.79 -20.04 5.31
N VAL A 854 -4.10 -19.46 4.33
CA VAL A 854 -2.62 -19.48 4.27
C VAL A 854 -1.95 -18.75 5.43
N LEU A 855 -2.69 -17.93 6.21
CA LEU A 855 -2.19 -17.28 7.42
C LEU A 855 -2.45 -18.10 8.68
N LYS A 856 -3.13 -19.25 8.60
CA LYS A 856 -3.27 -20.22 9.70
C LYS A 856 -2.01 -21.06 9.81
N ASN A 857 -1.82 -21.70 10.96
CA ASN A 857 -0.71 -22.63 11.14
C ASN A 857 -0.88 -23.85 10.24
N ALA A 858 0.25 -24.32 9.66
CA ALA A 858 0.28 -25.52 8.87
C ALA A 858 -0.06 -26.75 9.72
N THR A 859 -0.81 -27.66 9.16
CA THR A 859 -1.14 -28.98 9.76
C THR A 859 -0.04 -29.98 9.45
N GLU A 860 -0.02 -31.08 10.20
CA GLU A 860 0.92 -32.18 9.97
C GLU A 860 0.84 -32.76 8.55
N ASN A 861 -0.38 -32.88 8.00
CA ASN A 861 -0.59 -33.35 6.63
C ASN A 861 0.04 -32.39 5.59
N GLU A 862 -0.08 -31.10 5.81
CA GLU A 862 0.51 -30.08 4.92
C GLU A 862 2.04 -30.10 5.02
N LEU A 863 2.61 -30.26 6.22
CA LEU A 863 4.05 -30.42 6.41
C LEU A 863 4.59 -31.68 5.73
N ASN A 864 3.91 -32.82 5.89
CA ASN A 864 4.30 -34.07 5.24
C ASN A 864 4.21 -33.93 3.71
N GLY A 865 3.17 -33.28 3.19
CA GLY A 865 3.04 -32.97 1.75
C GLY A 865 4.19 -32.10 1.24
N PHE A 866 4.55 -31.05 1.99
CA PHE A 866 5.70 -30.20 1.70
C PHE A 866 7.00 -31.02 1.66
N GLY A 867 7.30 -31.76 2.72
CA GLY A 867 8.53 -32.54 2.84
C GLY A 867 8.68 -33.57 1.71
N LYS A 868 7.60 -34.31 1.40
CA LYS A 868 7.58 -35.27 0.29
C LYS A 868 7.89 -34.59 -1.04
N THR A 869 7.25 -33.46 -1.34
CA THR A 869 7.49 -32.73 -2.60
C THR A 869 8.92 -32.19 -2.67
N PHE A 870 9.46 -31.67 -1.57
CA PHE A 870 10.82 -31.13 -1.51
C PHE A 870 11.87 -32.20 -1.81
N ILE A 871 11.81 -33.37 -1.14
CA ILE A 871 12.78 -34.46 -1.36
C ILE A 871 12.62 -35.10 -2.73
N GLU A 872 11.40 -35.22 -3.28
CA GLU A 872 11.19 -35.75 -4.62
C GLU A 872 11.89 -34.92 -5.70
N VAL A 873 11.87 -33.58 -5.57
CA VAL A 873 12.60 -32.71 -6.48
C VAL A 873 14.10 -32.86 -6.32
N LEU A 874 14.64 -32.90 -5.10
CA LEU A 874 16.08 -33.11 -4.88
C LEU A 874 16.54 -34.49 -5.38
N ASN A 875 15.79 -35.54 -5.09
CA ASN A 875 16.12 -36.91 -5.50
C ASN A 875 16.07 -37.08 -7.01
N SER A 876 15.28 -36.27 -7.73
CA SER A 876 15.34 -36.33 -9.21
C SER A 876 16.71 -36.00 -9.81
N LEU A 877 17.59 -35.33 -9.04
CA LEU A 877 18.94 -34.92 -9.46
C LEU A 877 20.06 -35.62 -8.67
N PHE A 878 19.86 -35.83 -7.36
CA PHE A 878 20.93 -36.26 -6.45
C PHE A 878 20.83 -37.72 -5.97
N GLU A 879 19.77 -38.44 -6.34
CA GLU A 879 19.66 -39.86 -5.96
C GLU A 879 20.74 -40.72 -6.64
N THR A 880 21.55 -41.39 -5.82
CA THR A 880 22.56 -42.34 -6.25
C THR A 880 22.43 -43.58 -5.36
N GLU A 881 21.76 -44.63 -5.86
CA GLU A 881 21.51 -45.81 -5.02
C GLU A 881 22.79 -46.31 -4.31
N PRO A 882 22.73 -46.58 -2.98
CA PRO A 882 21.56 -46.57 -2.12
C PRO A 882 21.26 -45.21 -1.40
N LYS A 883 21.95 -44.13 -1.79
CA LYS A 883 21.84 -42.81 -1.14
C LYS A 883 20.79 -41.95 -1.80
N LYS A 884 19.96 -41.30 -0.99
CA LYS A 884 18.93 -40.30 -1.39
C LYS A 884 18.65 -39.32 -0.27
N TYR A 885 17.95 -38.23 -0.58
CA TYR A 885 17.38 -37.35 0.47
C TYR A 885 16.16 -38.02 1.09
N PHE A 886 16.02 -37.91 2.41
CA PHE A 886 14.86 -38.35 3.17
C PHE A 886 14.54 -37.39 4.30
N GLN A 887 13.31 -37.45 4.79
CA GLN A 887 12.86 -36.65 5.92
C GLN A 887 13.43 -37.23 7.22
N LYS A 888 14.17 -36.44 7.99
CA LYS A 888 14.78 -36.89 9.24
C LYS A 888 13.96 -36.54 10.47
N SER A 889 13.62 -35.26 10.62
CA SER A 889 12.90 -34.78 11.80
C SER A 889 12.20 -33.44 11.55
N ILE A 890 11.22 -33.14 12.41
CA ILE A 890 10.53 -31.85 12.43
C ILE A 890 10.53 -31.35 13.88
N TYR A 891 11.11 -30.18 14.12
CA TYR A 891 11.08 -29.49 15.39
C TYR A 891 10.13 -28.29 15.29
N GLN A 892 9.32 -28.09 16.34
CA GLN A 892 8.38 -26.97 16.38
C GLN A 892 8.61 -26.14 17.62
N THR A 893 8.87 -24.87 17.42
CA THR A 893 8.82 -23.85 18.48
C THR A 893 7.42 -23.26 18.57
N GLU A 894 7.20 -22.27 19.39
CA GLU A 894 5.90 -21.57 19.42
C GLU A 894 5.54 -20.92 18.07
N SER A 895 6.49 -20.29 17.38
CA SER A 895 6.28 -19.47 16.18
C SER A 895 6.83 -20.10 14.89
N PHE A 896 7.79 -21.04 15.00
CA PHE A 896 8.53 -21.56 13.84
C PHE A 896 8.53 -23.09 13.78
N ILE A 897 8.80 -23.59 12.59
CA ILE A 897 9.06 -25.02 12.31
C ILE A 897 10.46 -25.12 11.70
N CYS A 898 11.27 -26.03 12.26
CA CYS A 898 12.53 -26.46 11.67
C CYS A 898 12.35 -27.86 11.07
N TYR A 899 12.37 -27.96 9.74
CA TYR A 899 12.28 -29.24 9.04
C TYR A 899 13.69 -29.67 8.64
N VAL A 900 14.08 -30.90 8.99
CA VAL A 900 15.41 -31.45 8.74
C VAL A 900 15.34 -32.56 7.70
N PHE A 901 16.19 -32.47 6.68
CA PHE A 901 16.38 -33.48 5.64
C PHE A 901 17.81 -33.96 5.68
N GLU A 902 18.03 -35.23 5.35
CA GLU A 902 19.35 -35.85 5.32
C GLU A 902 19.59 -36.55 3.97
N TYR A 903 20.81 -36.44 3.45
CA TYR A 903 21.27 -37.18 2.31
C TYR A 903 22.07 -38.42 2.75
N GLY A 904 21.63 -39.62 2.41
CA GLY A 904 22.29 -40.86 2.84
C GLY A 904 21.45 -42.11 2.58
N VAL A 905 21.86 -43.18 3.25
CA VAL A 905 21.06 -44.41 3.29
C VAL A 905 20.00 -44.25 4.39
N GLU A 906 18.74 -44.34 4.01
CA GLU A 906 17.62 -44.21 4.93
C GLU A 906 17.78 -45.21 6.09
N SER A 907 18.00 -44.69 7.30
CA SER A 907 18.13 -45.48 8.51
C SER A 907 17.07 -45.07 9.51
N ASN A 908 16.48 -46.05 10.18
CA ASN A 908 15.49 -45.81 11.26
C ASN A 908 16.14 -45.30 12.56
N ILE A 909 17.45 -44.98 12.56
CA ILE A 909 18.16 -44.46 13.74
C ILE A 909 17.94 -42.96 13.78
N ILE A 910 17.08 -42.51 14.68
CA ILE A 910 16.91 -41.11 15.01
C ILE A 910 18.16 -40.65 15.78
N THR A 911 19.15 -40.14 15.07
CA THR A 911 20.27 -39.44 15.71
C THR A 911 19.77 -38.05 16.05
N ASN A 912 19.50 -37.81 17.31
CA ASN A 912 19.13 -36.50 17.85
C ASN A 912 20.29 -35.51 17.76
N THR A 913 20.49 -34.85 16.66
CA THR A 913 21.20 -33.58 16.59
C THR A 913 20.16 -32.48 16.85
N LEU A 914 19.74 -32.36 18.08
CA LEU A 914 18.78 -31.35 18.51
C LEU A 914 19.40 -29.97 18.37
N LYS A 915 18.96 -29.19 17.42
CA LYS A 915 18.97 -27.74 17.58
C LYS A 915 17.94 -27.41 18.65
N THR A 916 18.38 -26.85 19.75
CA THR A 916 17.50 -26.43 20.85
C THR A 916 16.57 -25.31 20.33
N GLU A 917 15.43 -25.09 20.99
CA GLU A 917 14.54 -23.97 20.67
C GLU A 917 15.32 -22.64 20.66
N LEU A 918 16.26 -22.48 21.60
CA LEU A 918 17.14 -21.32 21.70
C LEU A 918 18.05 -21.17 20.46
N GLU A 919 18.63 -22.26 19.93
CA GLU A 919 19.46 -22.21 18.74
C GLU A 919 18.65 -21.87 17.50
N ILE A 920 17.43 -22.40 17.36
CA ILE A 920 16.52 -22.06 16.28
C ILE A 920 16.13 -20.58 16.37
N GLU A 921 15.78 -20.09 17.56
CA GLU A 921 15.44 -18.68 17.78
C GLU A 921 16.66 -17.77 17.53
N THR A 922 17.88 -18.20 17.91
CA THR A 922 19.12 -17.45 17.68
C THR A 922 19.39 -17.32 16.19
N HIS A 923 19.29 -18.40 15.41
CA HIS A 923 19.44 -18.33 13.95
C HIS A 923 18.39 -17.45 13.27
N ILE A 924 17.17 -17.42 13.80
CA ILE A 924 16.12 -16.50 13.30
C ILE A 924 16.45 -15.05 13.66
N ALA A 925 17.03 -14.79 14.83
CA ALA A 925 17.45 -13.44 15.23
C ALA A 925 18.67 -12.95 14.42
N GLU A 926 19.55 -13.86 14.02
CA GLU A 926 20.68 -13.61 13.11
C GLU A 926 20.25 -13.45 11.65
N LEU A 927 18.94 -13.38 11.37
CA LEU A 927 18.41 -13.26 10.01
C LEU A 927 19.09 -12.13 9.26
N VAL A 928 19.94 -12.50 8.33
CA VAL A 928 20.63 -11.58 7.44
C VAL A 928 19.58 -10.96 6.52
N TYR A 929 19.24 -9.72 6.79
CA TYR A 929 18.42 -8.93 5.89
C TYR A 929 19.16 -8.77 4.57
N ASN A 930 18.58 -9.26 3.52
CA ASN A 930 19.19 -9.22 2.20
C ASN A 930 19.37 -7.77 1.73
N LYS A 931 20.53 -7.46 1.15
CA LYS A 931 20.96 -6.13 0.65
C LYS A 931 20.21 -5.68 -0.62
N ILE A 932 18.91 -5.96 -0.72
CA ILE A 932 18.10 -5.45 -1.82
C ILE A 932 17.37 -4.24 -1.29
N GLY A 933 17.67 -3.10 -1.80
CA GLY A 933 17.14 -1.74 -1.68
C GLY A 933 15.90 -1.39 -0.86
N THR A 934 15.17 -2.31 -0.25
CA THR A 934 13.95 -2.01 0.51
C THR A 934 14.17 -2.11 2.00
N SER A 935 13.77 -1.07 2.72
CA SER A 935 13.80 -1.00 4.19
C SER A 935 12.81 -1.92 4.90
N TYR A 936 11.96 -2.61 4.16
CA TYR A 936 10.78 -3.31 4.69
C TYR A 936 10.85 -4.82 4.53
N ARG A 937 11.93 -5.33 3.94
CA ARG A 937 12.08 -6.78 3.76
C ARG A 937 12.44 -7.47 5.07
N ILE A 938 11.65 -8.48 5.41
CA ILE A 938 11.91 -9.38 6.51
C ILE A 938 12.23 -10.75 5.93
N ASN A 939 13.39 -11.29 6.25
CA ASN A 939 13.71 -12.67 5.91
C ASN A 939 13.39 -13.57 7.11
N ARG A 940 12.36 -14.43 6.97
CA ARG A 940 11.93 -15.39 7.98
C ARG A 940 12.19 -16.82 7.55
N VAL A 941 12.92 -17.01 6.47
CA VAL A 941 13.25 -18.31 5.91
C VAL A 941 14.75 -18.51 6.04
N VAL A 942 15.15 -19.49 6.83
CA VAL A 942 16.56 -19.84 7.05
C VAL A 942 16.82 -21.21 6.50
N LYS A 943 17.85 -21.34 5.68
CA LYS A 943 18.37 -22.61 5.18
C LYS A 943 19.78 -22.80 5.75
N ILE A 944 20.02 -23.92 6.43
CA ILE A 944 21.34 -24.28 6.97
C ILE A 944 21.74 -25.58 6.33
N TYR A 945 22.96 -25.62 5.82
CA TYR A 945 23.59 -26.81 5.26
C TYR A 945 24.71 -27.24 6.21
N ASP A 946 24.60 -28.45 6.80
CA ASP A 946 25.55 -28.97 7.76
C ASP A 946 25.88 -30.45 7.42
N GLY A 947 26.99 -30.66 6.73
CA GLY A 947 27.35 -31.96 6.16
C GLY A 947 26.27 -32.45 5.21
N ASP A 948 25.70 -33.63 5.52
CA ASP A 948 24.62 -34.25 4.74
C ASP A 948 23.22 -33.75 5.15
N LEU A 949 23.13 -32.78 6.07
CA LEU A 949 21.86 -32.25 6.62
C LEU A 949 21.48 -30.93 5.99
N ILE A 950 20.18 -30.77 5.73
CA ILE A 950 19.54 -29.53 5.31
C ILE A 950 18.48 -29.16 6.36
N TYR A 951 18.62 -27.99 6.98
CA TYR A 951 17.64 -27.43 7.91
C TYR A 951 16.86 -26.33 7.20
N LEU A 952 15.52 -26.45 7.16
CA LEU A 952 14.62 -25.39 6.71
C LEU A 952 13.87 -24.86 7.92
N ILE A 953 14.15 -23.61 8.31
CA ILE A 953 13.49 -22.94 9.44
C ILE A 953 12.57 -21.86 8.89
N LYS A 954 11.28 -21.96 9.18
CA LYS A 954 10.25 -21.04 8.68
C LYS A 954 9.13 -20.85 9.69
N PRO A 955 8.36 -19.70 9.62
CA PRO A 955 7.15 -19.53 10.43
C PRO A 955 6.17 -20.68 10.25
N LYS A 956 5.37 -20.95 11.30
CA LYS A 956 4.33 -22.02 11.27
C LYS A 956 3.21 -21.81 10.25
N LYS A 957 3.08 -20.63 9.65
CA LYS A 957 1.97 -20.28 8.75
C LYS A 957 2.00 -21.13 7.48
N LEU A 958 0.83 -21.61 7.05
CA LEU A 958 0.68 -22.47 5.88
C LEU A 958 1.31 -21.88 4.60
N ARG A 959 1.29 -20.53 4.45
CA ARG A 959 1.94 -19.87 3.29
C ARG A 959 3.40 -20.25 3.08
N TYR A 960 4.10 -20.71 4.11
CA TYR A 960 5.51 -21.12 4.04
C TYR A 960 5.67 -22.63 3.74
N TRP A 961 4.59 -23.39 3.84
CA TRP A 961 4.59 -24.86 3.81
C TRP A 961 3.68 -25.46 2.73
N LEU A 962 3.27 -24.67 1.74
CA LEU A 962 2.57 -25.18 0.56
C LEU A 962 3.49 -26.05 -0.28
N GLN A 963 2.93 -27.04 -0.99
CA GLN A 963 3.70 -27.90 -1.89
C GLN A 963 4.32 -27.09 -3.05
N SER A 964 3.65 -26.06 -3.55
CA SER A 964 4.21 -25.11 -4.52
C SER A 964 5.43 -24.34 -3.99
N ILE A 965 5.45 -24.03 -2.68
CA ILE A 965 6.62 -23.46 -2.00
C ILE A 965 7.73 -24.49 -1.84
N ALA A 966 7.40 -25.77 -1.61
CA ALA A 966 8.42 -26.86 -1.60
C ALA A 966 9.16 -26.95 -2.93
N LEU A 967 8.47 -26.80 -4.06
CA LEU A 967 9.10 -26.75 -5.39
C LEU A 967 10.10 -25.60 -5.50
N ARG A 968 9.70 -24.40 -5.06
CA ARG A 968 10.56 -23.21 -5.07
C ARG A 968 11.78 -23.38 -4.16
N ASP A 969 11.58 -23.88 -2.94
CA ASP A 969 12.68 -24.10 -2.00
C ASP A 969 13.66 -25.18 -2.50
N ALA A 970 13.16 -26.22 -3.14
CA ALA A 970 14.00 -27.24 -3.75
C ALA A 970 14.84 -26.67 -4.91
N ASP A 971 14.22 -25.85 -5.79
CA ASP A 971 14.93 -25.17 -6.87
C ASP A 971 16.04 -24.24 -6.31
N GLU A 972 15.73 -23.46 -5.29
CA GLU A 972 16.73 -22.61 -4.62
C GLU A 972 17.85 -23.44 -3.96
N THR A 973 17.49 -24.57 -3.33
CA THR A 973 18.45 -25.48 -2.70
C THR A 973 19.37 -26.13 -3.73
N ILE A 974 18.85 -26.55 -4.88
CA ILE A 974 19.65 -27.08 -5.99
C ILE A 974 20.69 -26.05 -6.46
N VAL A 975 20.26 -24.79 -6.60
CA VAL A 975 21.16 -23.69 -6.98
C VAL A 975 22.24 -23.47 -5.91
N ASP A 976 21.88 -23.54 -4.63
CA ASP A 976 22.83 -23.38 -3.52
C ASP A 976 23.85 -24.51 -3.50
N LEU A 977 23.41 -25.76 -3.64
CA LEU A 977 24.27 -26.95 -3.73
C LEU A 977 25.20 -26.87 -4.94
N TYR A 978 24.66 -26.53 -6.11
CA TYR A 978 25.47 -26.37 -7.31
C TYR A 978 26.57 -25.29 -7.15
N LYS A 979 26.26 -24.16 -6.54
CA LYS A 979 27.25 -23.10 -6.23
C LYS A 979 28.29 -23.54 -5.21
N ALA A 980 27.94 -24.46 -4.32
CA ALA A 980 28.87 -25.08 -3.38
C ALA A 980 29.73 -26.19 -3.98
N GLY A 981 29.49 -26.59 -5.25
CA GLY A 981 30.30 -27.60 -5.97
C GLY A 981 29.75 -29.03 -5.86
N TYR A 982 28.48 -29.21 -5.51
CA TYR A 982 27.82 -30.53 -5.46
C TYR A 982 27.01 -30.80 -6.70
#